data_952a19883029f73faed64c9fb3f70cbe
#
_entry.id   952a19883029f73faed64c9fb3f70cbe
#
_cell.length_a   1.000
_cell.length_b   1.000
_cell.length_c   1.000
_cell.angle_alpha   90.00
_cell.angle_beta   90.00
_cell.angle_gamma   90.00
#
_symmetry.space_group_name_H-M   'P 1'
#
loop_
_entity.id
_entity.type
_entity.pdbx_description
1 polymer ?
#
loop_
_entity_poly.entity_id
_entity_poly.type
_entity_poly.pdbx_seq_one_letter_code
_entity_poly.pdbx_strand_id
1 'polypeptide(L)'
;MFRAPDDFFSPENNVIAGFEVDVFAMEVSQKVWSSIGLNKASTRVRSAYGQQVHSVGFTGDGLLVSASGKTLPDSGHELLFHTASTQKGFSGSIILCGNSVVGMHVSAAGDYNVAVRVELIKYLIDEGTSEERLSKNRKKYTYADASYKEFYRQHKFRGGVVGLKVMRNGKYAIVLENGEATYGWDRAGLVECFGPTGDAFRDEDFFEDMIMDSVGFKERSRGQYVDYDDDRYHRDSFENASISSVRAKTPKKKKVSSKKVVVQDSEKAYSVTEGLRKVHGPTTPKVQPEAVQVFEDFKQEIIDLGYEEGLFAYPDMSPVSERKSLEAHLRLFNRRVRNVVKEPTEEEMKRCCSIVAQMMQPASFLPATDYRTQAGVLDIIHSPIVDPSKSAGFPYCADGIPTNKQVLEKFGEKGFATHVLDQWDELEVQLKLFLKGEPTKRSKLVKDMPRVIAGFPLHVTVKHAAIFRPLMQALTAHWKQTPVKFSFAPGNPGHIEHLASVLDGKVWESDKSTWDYNFLMWIATCCRDVTKMLALKPPSWSEEQYQQYLSDIDGAFKQVFETTAYRTSDGHLYKPTHPGIMKSGWFMTIAQNSIAQLVVHVMTCIRLGYSDDEIAQLAIVVGGDDVNQEPVPAGVDAYVAAASDLGIPMEIQQRESLFHSEYFSSDLRGTREKPEFYPKRWTKHIEHIKVIKREHLGGALISHMRNYRHDVKKFDVLSRMYHALSEKFPNSFPINQLVSRQLLIAEQYGYESMYSFGDHGF
;
A
#
# COMPACT_ATOMS: atom_id res chain seq x y z
N MET A 1 0.28 37.19 31.30
CA MET A 1 0.05 36.64 29.96
C MET A 1 0.60 37.65 28.97
N PHE A 2 1.66 37.33 28.24
CA PHE A 2 2.18 38.23 27.20
C PHE A 2 1.22 38.12 26.00
N ARG A 3 0.60 39.20 25.64
CA ARG A 3 -0.16 39.36 24.39
C ARG A 3 0.84 39.89 23.37
N ALA A 4 1.13 39.15 22.34
CA ALA A 4 1.93 39.66 21.25
C ALA A 4 1.27 40.95 20.72
N PRO A 5 2.05 41.99 20.38
CA PRO A 5 1.53 43.13 19.67
C PRO A 5 0.77 42.71 18.41
N ASP A 6 -0.23 43.44 18.00
CA ASP A 6 -1.05 43.08 16.83
C ASP A 6 -0.24 43.08 15.50
N ASP A 7 0.91 43.76 15.50
CA ASP A 7 1.91 43.78 14.40
C ASP A 7 2.98 42.71 14.51
N PHE A 8 2.93 41.85 15.53
CA PHE A 8 3.93 40.80 15.74
C PHE A 8 4.00 39.80 14.58
N PHE A 9 2.89 39.55 13.90
CA PHE A 9 2.78 38.73 12.70
C PHE A 9 2.67 39.54 11.41
N SER A 10 3.03 40.83 11.43
CA SER A 10 3.03 41.67 10.26
C SER A 10 4.03 41.15 9.21
N PRO A 11 3.69 41.22 7.89
CA PRO A 11 4.59 40.85 6.81
C PRO A 11 5.91 41.63 6.77
N GLU A 12 5.95 42.79 7.47
CA GLU A 12 7.16 43.63 7.58
C GLU A 12 8.16 43.10 8.62
N ASN A 13 7.77 42.18 9.49
CA ASN A 13 8.71 41.48 10.38
C ASN A 13 9.38 40.37 9.64
N ASN A 14 10.71 40.40 9.55
CA ASN A 14 11.54 39.42 8.85
C ASN A 14 11.25 37.99 9.37
N VAL A 15 10.40 37.27 8.65
CA VAL A 15 10.27 35.83 8.84
C VAL A 15 11.57 35.18 8.37
N ILE A 16 12.34 34.62 9.30
CA ILE A 16 13.63 34.04 8.98
C ILE A 16 13.46 32.65 8.40
N ALA A 17 12.49 31.88 8.85
CA ALA A 17 12.15 30.58 8.27
C ALA A 17 10.83 30.01 8.80
N GLY A 18 10.03 29.39 7.93
CA GLY A 18 8.94 28.48 8.27
C GLY A 18 9.34 27.07 7.81
N PHE A 19 9.18 26.08 8.67
CA PHE A 19 9.69 24.73 8.41
C PHE A 19 8.59 23.67 8.43
N GLU A 20 8.77 22.62 7.63
CA GLU A 20 7.95 21.41 7.67
C GLU A 20 8.00 20.69 9.04
N VAL A 21 8.89 21.12 9.93
CA VAL A 21 9.08 20.60 11.29
C VAL A 21 8.24 21.30 12.38
N ASP A 22 7.22 22.05 12.00
CA ASP A 22 6.36 22.78 12.95
C ASP A 22 7.10 23.84 13.78
N VAL A 23 8.18 24.41 13.27
CA VAL A 23 8.97 25.45 13.93
C VAL A 23 8.94 26.71 13.08
N PHE A 24 8.59 27.81 13.69
CA PHE A 24 8.62 29.13 13.10
C PHE A 24 9.64 29.99 13.83
N ALA A 25 10.58 30.61 13.12
CA ALA A 25 11.58 31.51 13.69
C ALA A 25 11.42 32.90 13.09
N MET A 26 11.37 33.89 13.97
CA MET A 26 11.23 35.31 13.62
C MET A 26 12.26 36.11 14.40
N GLU A 27 12.90 37.08 13.72
CA GLU A 27 13.80 38.01 14.39
C GLU A 27 12.97 39.08 15.15
N VAL A 28 13.22 39.18 16.44
CA VAL A 28 12.54 40.14 17.29
C VAL A 28 13.58 41.10 17.86
N SER A 29 13.31 42.42 17.77
CA SER A 29 14.25 43.45 18.22
C SER A 29 14.58 43.32 19.72
N GLN A 30 15.80 43.68 20.09
CA GLN A 30 16.27 43.65 21.48
C GLN A 30 15.39 44.48 22.42
N LYS A 31 14.74 45.52 21.89
CA LYS A 31 13.80 46.36 22.64
C LYS A 31 12.57 45.59 23.10
N VAL A 32 12.05 44.70 22.26
CA VAL A 32 10.93 43.82 22.59
C VAL A 32 11.36 42.82 23.65
N TRP A 33 12.52 42.15 23.48
CA TRP A 33 13.06 41.21 24.49
C TRP A 33 13.21 41.87 25.84
N SER A 34 13.76 43.07 25.90
CA SER A 34 13.94 43.82 27.15
C SER A 34 12.60 44.20 27.79
N SER A 35 11.59 44.52 26.99
CA SER A 35 10.26 44.92 27.48
C SER A 35 9.50 43.77 28.16
N ILE A 36 9.81 42.51 27.80
CA ILE A 36 9.21 41.32 28.41
C ILE A 36 10.09 40.69 29.46
N GLY A 37 11.23 41.30 29.79
CA GLY A 37 12.12 40.84 30.85
C GLY A 37 12.90 39.59 30.55
N LEU A 38 13.03 39.21 29.28
CA LEU A 38 13.78 38.02 28.88
C LEU A 38 15.23 38.36 28.52
N ASN A 39 16.14 37.53 28.99
CA ASN A 39 17.57 37.59 28.66
C ASN A 39 17.97 36.52 27.68
N LYS A 40 19.08 36.76 26.99
CA LYS A 40 19.66 35.82 26.04
C LYS A 40 19.94 34.46 26.70
N ALA A 41 19.34 33.40 26.24
CA ALA A 41 19.62 32.04 26.69
C ALA A 41 20.88 31.50 26.00
N SER A 42 21.68 30.71 26.74
CA SER A 42 22.78 29.96 26.17
C SER A 42 22.22 28.76 25.36
N THR A 43 22.68 28.59 24.14
CA THR A 43 22.33 27.43 23.30
C THR A 43 23.51 26.46 23.26
N ARG A 44 23.31 25.21 23.55
CA ARG A 44 24.31 24.16 23.53
C ARG A 44 24.08 23.18 22.39
N VAL A 45 25.16 22.82 21.71
CA VAL A 45 25.12 22.07 20.44
C VAL A 45 25.21 20.54 20.62
N ARG A 46 25.12 20.00 21.83
CA ARG A 46 25.14 18.54 22.06
C ARG A 46 24.27 18.14 23.22
N SER A 47 23.26 17.33 22.94
CA SER A 47 22.63 16.49 23.97
C SER A 47 23.07 15.04 23.77
N ALA A 48 23.72 14.47 24.76
CA ALA A 48 23.99 13.03 24.79
C ALA A 48 22.77 12.27 25.35
N TYR A 49 22.64 11.00 24.97
CA TYR A 49 21.63 10.09 25.50
C TYR A 49 21.70 10.03 27.06
N GLY A 50 20.52 9.97 27.69
CA GLY A 50 20.37 9.81 29.13
C GLY A 50 20.63 11.07 29.97
N GLN A 51 20.85 12.24 29.35
CA GLN A 51 21.02 13.49 30.08
C GLN A 51 19.71 13.96 30.73
N GLN A 52 19.83 14.51 31.93
CA GLN A 52 18.70 15.16 32.59
C GLN A 52 18.31 16.42 31.82
N VAL A 53 17.02 16.51 31.48
CA VAL A 53 16.43 17.68 30.82
C VAL A 53 15.20 18.16 31.55
N HIS A 54 14.89 19.44 31.34
CA HIS A 54 13.69 20.07 31.87
C HIS A 54 12.90 20.68 30.71
N SER A 55 11.62 20.34 30.61
CA SER A 55 10.66 21.03 29.74
C SER A 55 10.02 22.15 30.54
N VAL A 56 10.05 23.36 30.02
CA VAL A 56 9.47 24.54 30.67
C VAL A 56 8.42 25.15 29.74
N GLY A 57 7.17 25.23 30.19
CA GLY A 57 6.07 25.73 29.38
C GLY A 57 4.91 26.22 30.21
N PHE A 58 3.91 26.81 29.52
CA PHE A 58 2.69 27.31 30.15
C PHE A 58 1.58 26.26 30.01
N THR A 59 0.84 26.03 31.08
CA THR A 59 -0.40 25.26 31.07
C THR A 59 -1.52 26.02 30.36
N GLY A 60 -2.62 25.35 30.02
CA GLY A 60 -3.78 25.98 29.36
C GLY A 60 -4.45 27.07 30.18
N ASP A 61 -4.25 27.09 31.50
CA ASP A 61 -4.68 28.11 32.46
C ASP A 61 -3.63 29.20 32.71
N GLY A 62 -2.50 29.16 31.98
CA GLY A 62 -1.46 30.19 32.02
C GLY A 62 -0.43 30.06 33.13
N LEU A 63 -0.38 28.97 33.84
CA LEU A 63 0.67 28.73 34.86
C LEU A 63 1.97 28.28 34.21
N LEU A 64 3.09 28.88 34.60
CA LEU A 64 4.41 28.41 34.18
C LEU A 64 4.79 27.18 34.99
N VAL A 65 5.02 26.08 34.34
CA VAL A 65 5.40 24.81 34.94
C VAL A 65 6.66 24.26 34.32
N SER A 66 7.38 23.45 35.08
CA SER A 66 8.55 22.73 34.61
C SER A 66 8.41 21.25 34.93
N ALA A 67 8.78 20.40 34.03
CA ALA A 67 8.84 18.96 34.20
C ALA A 67 10.24 18.45 33.90
N SER A 68 10.71 17.48 34.67
CA SER A 68 12.02 16.88 34.51
C SER A 68 11.90 15.53 33.82
N GLY A 69 12.90 15.18 33.01
CA GLY A 69 13.02 13.90 32.35
C GLY A 69 14.42 13.66 31.84
N LYS A 70 14.59 12.69 30.98
CA LYS A 70 15.89 12.36 30.39
C LYS A 70 15.75 12.33 28.87
N THR A 71 16.83 12.64 28.18
CA THR A 71 16.94 12.42 26.74
C THR A 71 16.97 10.92 26.46
N LEU A 72 16.29 10.52 25.41
CA LEU A 72 16.28 9.14 24.92
C LEU A 72 17.34 8.92 23.85
N PRO A 73 17.55 7.67 23.38
CA PRO A 73 18.50 7.37 22.30
C PRO A 73 18.36 8.31 21.14
N ASP A 74 19.50 8.68 20.57
CA ASP A 74 19.58 9.65 19.49
C ASP A 74 18.91 9.12 18.22
N SER A 75 17.89 9.82 17.80
CA SER A 75 17.12 9.50 16.59
C SER A 75 17.64 10.22 15.34
N GLY A 76 18.84 10.76 15.38
CA GLY A 76 19.45 11.56 14.30
C GLY A 76 19.78 12.98 14.71
N HIS A 77 20.27 13.78 13.78
CA HIS A 77 20.79 15.14 14.07
C HIS A 77 19.70 16.20 14.31
N GLU A 78 18.44 15.89 14.07
CA GLU A 78 17.37 16.87 13.96
C GLU A 78 16.38 16.86 15.13
N LEU A 79 16.09 15.68 15.67
CA LEU A 79 15.14 15.51 16.75
C LEU A 79 15.79 15.14 18.08
N LEU A 80 15.14 15.55 19.14
CA LEU A 80 15.47 15.21 20.52
C LEU A 80 14.24 14.55 21.14
N PHE A 81 14.37 13.28 21.55
CA PHE A 81 13.34 12.62 22.34
C PHE A 81 13.64 12.74 23.82
N HIS A 82 12.60 12.93 24.62
CA HIS A 82 12.75 13.07 26.06
C HIS A 82 11.52 12.56 26.82
N THR A 83 11.72 12.21 28.09
CA THR A 83 10.69 11.72 28.99
C THR A 83 10.13 12.80 29.93
N ALA A 84 10.57 14.06 29.80
CA ALA A 84 10.00 15.14 30.62
C ALA A 84 8.52 15.31 30.23
N SER A 85 7.62 15.27 31.22
CA SER A 85 6.19 15.38 31.02
C SER A 85 5.83 16.68 30.34
N THR A 86 4.89 16.62 29.39
CA THR A 86 4.33 17.78 28.70
C THR A 86 2.81 17.66 28.64
N GLN A 87 2.12 18.76 28.50
CA GLN A 87 0.67 18.79 28.40
C GLN A 87 0.22 19.78 27.31
N LYS A 88 -1.09 19.83 27.04
CA LYS A 88 -1.65 20.72 26.05
C LYS A 88 -1.21 22.17 26.33
N GLY A 89 -0.61 22.82 25.32
CA GLY A 89 -0.06 24.17 25.44
C GLY A 89 1.47 24.22 25.52
N PHE A 90 2.15 23.07 25.60
CA PHE A 90 3.63 23.01 25.64
C PHE A 90 4.30 23.12 24.26
N SER A 91 3.57 23.13 23.17
CA SER A 91 4.17 23.36 21.84
C SER A 91 4.92 24.71 21.82
N GLY A 92 6.17 24.68 21.35
CA GLY A 92 7.07 25.83 21.43
C GLY A 92 7.85 25.98 22.76
N SER A 93 7.60 25.12 23.75
CA SER A 93 8.32 25.15 25.04
C SER A 93 9.77 24.74 24.84
N ILE A 94 10.67 25.38 25.56
CA ILE A 94 12.10 25.06 25.52
C ILE A 94 12.43 23.83 26.35
N ILE A 95 13.37 23.04 25.83
CA ILE A 95 13.98 21.92 26.54
C ILE A 95 15.37 22.35 27.03
N LEU A 96 15.56 22.31 28.33
CA LEU A 96 16.79 22.73 28.97
C LEU A 96 17.60 21.52 29.42
N CYS A 97 18.92 21.56 29.21
CA CYS A 97 19.89 20.69 29.83
C CYS A 97 20.83 21.57 30.69
N GLY A 98 20.67 21.54 31.99
CA GLY A 98 21.26 22.56 32.86
C GLY A 98 20.72 23.96 32.53
N ASN A 99 21.64 24.90 32.26
CA ASN A 99 21.27 26.26 31.84
C ASN A 99 21.30 26.49 30.33
N SER A 100 21.33 25.43 29.54
CA SER A 100 21.43 25.53 28.09
C SER A 100 20.16 25.00 27.41
N VAL A 101 19.65 25.72 26.41
CA VAL A 101 18.58 25.26 25.54
C VAL A 101 19.13 24.20 24.59
N VAL A 102 18.55 23.02 24.59
CA VAL A 102 18.96 21.90 23.73
C VAL A 102 17.89 21.53 22.67
N GLY A 103 16.69 22.03 22.81
CA GLY A 103 15.61 21.80 21.86
C GLY A 103 14.37 22.63 22.16
N MET A 104 13.39 22.57 21.25
CA MET A 104 12.07 23.17 21.39
C MET A 104 11.02 22.06 21.21
N HIS A 105 10.13 21.94 22.18
CA HIS A 105 9.08 20.93 22.17
C HIS A 105 8.06 21.17 21.04
N VAL A 106 7.80 20.14 20.25
CA VAL A 106 6.85 20.22 19.13
C VAL A 106 5.65 19.30 19.30
N SER A 107 5.83 18.13 19.91
CA SER A 107 4.72 17.21 20.08
C SER A 107 4.91 16.26 21.26
N ALA A 108 3.80 15.66 21.72
CA ALA A 108 3.79 14.60 22.70
C ALA A 108 3.12 13.36 22.11
N ALA A 109 3.69 12.19 22.30
CA ALA A 109 3.16 10.95 21.77
C ALA A 109 3.33 9.81 22.77
N GLY A 110 2.26 9.50 23.48
CA GLY A 110 2.28 8.46 24.51
C GLY A 110 3.21 8.82 25.66
N ASP A 111 4.16 7.95 25.94
CA ASP A 111 5.11 8.08 27.07
C ASP A 111 6.34 8.92 26.75
N TYR A 112 6.47 9.40 25.53
CA TYR A 112 7.62 10.17 25.07
C TYR A 112 7.21 11.49 24.44
N ASN A 113 8.13 12.44 24.48
CA ASN A 113 7.96 13.76 23.91
C ASN A 113 9.04 14.06 22.90
N VAL A 114 8.70 14.85 21.89
CA VAL A 114 9.56 15.21 20.77
C VAL A 114 9.86 16.69 20.81
N ALA A 115 11.13 17.02 20.62
CA ALA A 115 11.61 18.38 20.47
C ALA A 115 12.50 18.48 19.22
N VAL A 116 12.45 19.62 18.54
CA VAL A 116 13.43 19.96 17.49
C VAL A 116 14.71 20.41 18.17
N ARG A 117 15.85 19.90 17.75
CA ARG A 117 17.16 20.27 18.29
C ARG A 117 17.49 21.72 18.00
N VAL A 118 18.11 22.37 18.95
CA VAL A 118 18.52 23.77 18.80
C VAL A 118 19.57 23.94 17.70
N GLU A 119 20.36 22.93 17.42
CA GLU A 119 21.33 22.91 16.33
C GLU A 119 20.65 23.08 14.97
N LEU A 120 19.57 22.35 14.74
CA LEU A 120 18.80 22.47 13.50
C LEU A 120 18.18 23.86 13.40
N ILE A 121 17.56 24.34 14.49
CA ILE A 121 16.96 25.67 14.51
C ILE A 121 18.00 26.74 14.19
N LYS A 122 19.19 26.67 14.78
CA LYS A 122 20.31 27.60 14.50
C LYS A 122 20.75 27.49 13.05
N TYR A 123 21.00 26.28 12.56
CA TYR A 123 21.42 26.05 11.19
C TYR A 123 20.43 26.69 10.20
N LEU A 124 19.14 26.48 10.42
CA LEU A 124 18.09 27.02 9.56
C LEU A 124 17.98 28.54 9.65
N ILE A 125 18.28 29.14 10.81
CA ILE A 125 18.37 30.59 10.97
C ILE A 125 19.61 31.16 10.26
N ASP A 126 20.77 30.52 10.45
CA ASP A 126 22.07 31.00 9.93
C ASP A 126 22.16 30.86 8.39
N GLU A 127 21.58 29.79 7.82
CA GLU A 127 21.57 29.53 6.37
C GLU A 127 20.43 30.26 5.62
N GLY A 128 19.52 30.91 6.34
CA GLY A 128 18.19 31.35 5.93
C GLY A 128 18.11 32.38 4.80
N THR A 129 16.95 32.70 4.47
CA THR A 129 16.20 33.83 3.91
C THR A 129 16.03 33.99 2.42
N SER A 130 16.54 33.18 1.51
CA SER A 130 16.04 33.21 0.14
C SER A 130 15.25 31.96 -0.19
N GLU A 131 14.12 32.09 -0.90
CA GLU A 131 13.34 30.95 -1.41
C GLU A 131 14.21 29.95 -2.17
N GLU A 132 15.23 30.45 -2.87
CA GLU A 132 16.21 29.63 -3.59
C GLU A 132 17.13 28.84 -2.66
N ARG A 133 17.48 29.39 -1.50
CA ARG A 133 18.25 28.68 -0.46
C ARG A 133 17.36 27.70 0.32
N LEU A 134 16.12 28.06 0.60
CA LEU A 134 15.13 27.16 1.18
C LEU A 134 14.88 25.96 0.26
N SER A 135 14.79 26.16 -1.06
CA SER A 135 14.60 25.06 -2.01
C SER A 135 15.83 24.15 -2.16
N LYS A 136 17.05 24.73 -2.10
CA LYS A 136 18.31 23.98 -2.08
C LYS A 136 18.51 23.22 -0.76
N ASN A 137 18.10 23.82 0.34
CA ASN A 137 18.15 23.19 1.66
C ASN A 137 17.05 22.15 1.83
N ARG A 138 15.85 22.31 1.25
CA ARG A 138 14.84 21.26 1.11
C ARG A 138 15.41 19.99 0.47
N LYS A 139 16.29 20.10 -0.52
CA LYS A 139 16.95 18.94 -1.14
C LYS A 139 18.07 18.33 -0.28
N LYS A 140 18.66 19.10 0.64
CA LYS A 140 19.74 18.64 1.50
C LYS A 140 19.24 18.11 2.85
N TYR A 141 18.07 18.55 3.26
CA TYR A 141 17.38 18.20 4.51
C TYR A 141 15.90 17.97 4.23
N THR A 142 15.55 17.08 3.30
CA THR A 142 14.23 16.48 3.38
C THR A 142 14.25 15.67 4.67
N TYR A 143 13.58 16.24 5.65
CA TYR A 143 13.42 15.76 7.01
C TYR A 143 13.07 14.28 7.09
N ALA A 144 12.45 13.75 6.04
CA ALA A 144 12.13 12.36 5.86
C ALA A 144 13.35 11.47 5.59
N ASP A 145 14.32 11.92 4.74
CA ASP A 145 15.22 10.96 4.11
C ASP A 145 16.33 10.39 4.99
N ALA A 146 16.91 11.18 5.90
CA ALA A 146 18.07 10.73 6.66
C ALA A 146 17.69 10.13 8.02
N SER A 147 16.81 10.79 8.78
CA SER A 147 16.50 10.38 10.14
C SER A 147 15.58 9.15 10.20
N TYR A 148 14.63 9.02 9.27
CA TYR A 148 13.73 7.85 9.23
C TYR A 148 14.47 6.59 8.82
N LYS A 149 15.30 6.65 7.79
CA LYS A 149 16.11 5.51 7.35
C LYS A 149 17.11 5.09 8.42
N GLU A 150 17.77 6.05 9.07
CA GLU A 150 18.72 5.77 10.13
C GLU A 150 18.03 5.19 11.36
N PHE A 151 16.90 5.76 11.78
CA PHE A 151 16.10 5.24 12.88
C PHE A 151 15.61 3.83 12.57
N TYR A 152 15.06 3.59 11.39
CA TYR A 152 14.59 2.27 10.97
C TYR A 152 15.73 1.24 10.98
N ARG A 153 16.90 1.57 10.45
CA ARG A 153 18.07 0.69 10.48
C ARG A 153 18.49 0.34 11.90
N GLN A 154 18.55 1.32 12.79
CA GLN A 154 18.99 1.11 14.18
C GLN A 154 17.99 0.25 14.96
N HIS A 155 16.69 0.43 14.76
CA HIS A 155 15.66 -0.22 15.56
C HIS A 155 15.21 -1.55 14.99
N LYS A 156 15.38 -1.77 13.70
CA LYS A 156 15.11 -3.05 13.04
C LYS A 156 15.96 -4.20 13.62
N PHE A 157 17.17 -3.90 14.08
CA PHE A 157 18.06 -4.88 14.70
C PHE A 157 17.74 -5.14 16.19
N ARG A 158 16.89 -4.35 16.83
CA ARG A 158 16.57 -4.44 18.24
C ARG A 158 15.21 -5.04 18.58
N GLY A 159 14.38 -5.21 17.59
CA GLY A 159 13.03 -5.72 17.72
C GLY A 159 12.16 -5.21 16.58
N GLY A 160 11.16 -5.97 16.18
CA GLY A 160 10.25 -5.61 15.12
C GLY A 160 9.38 -4.39 15.44
N VAL A 161 8.80 -3.78 14.42
CA VAL A 161 7.73 -2.80 14.59
C VAL A 161 6.47 -3.55 15.03
N VAL A 162 5.95 -3.24 16.20
CA VAL A 162 4.73 -3.86 16.76
C VAL A 162 3.49 -3.00 16.57
N GLY A 163 3.65 -1.75 16.19
CA GLY A 163 2.51 -0.86 16.00
C GLY A 163 2.86 0.43 15.29
N LEU A 164 1.83 0.99 14.66
CA LEU A 164 1.81 2.33 14.11
C LEU A 164 0.68 3.09 14.79
N LYS A 165 0.96 4.32 15.21
CA LYS A 165 -0.02 5.17 15.89
C LYS A 165 -0.14 6.49 15.15
N VAL A 166 -1.34 6.87 14.77
CA VAL A 166 -1.59 8.20 14.22
C VAL A 166 -1.54 9.24 15.33
N MET A 167 -0.77 10.27 15.12
CA MET A 167 -0.66 11.39 16.03
C MET A 167 -1.74 12.43 15.73
N ARG A 168 -2.01 13.31 16.71
CA ARG A 168 -3.02 14.39 16.58
C ARG A 168 -2.75 15.38 15.43
N ASN A 169 -1.50 15.49 15.01
CA ASN A 169 -1.06 16.34 13.90
C ASN A 169 -1.08 15.62 12.53
N GLY A 170 -1.70 14.44 12.45
CA GLY A 170 -1.74 13.64 11.23
C GLY A 170 -0.44 12.91 10.87
N LYS A 171 0.61 13.04 11.68
CA LYS A 171 1.85 12.28 11.54
C LYS A 171 1.75 10.94 12.27
N TYR A 172 2.73 10.09 12.08
CA TYR A 172 2.72 8.73 12.60
C TYR A 172 3.80 8.53 13.67
N ALA A 173 3.53 7.66 14.61
CA ALA A 173 4.50 7.12 15.54
C ALA A 173 4.67 5.62 15.28
N ILE A 174 5.91 5.16 15.16
CA ILE A 174 6.24 3.75 15.07
C ILE A 174 6.58 3.25 16.47
N VAL A 175 5.95 2.17 16.88
CA VAL A 175 6.19 1.52 18.18
C VAL A 175 6.91 0.20 17.95
N LEU A 176 7.98 -0.03 18.68
CA LEU A 176 8.81 -1.23 18.61
C LEU A 176 8.44 -2.21 19.72
N GLU A 177 8.80 -3.49 19.55
CA GLU A 177 8.55 -4.55 20.53
C GLU A 177 9.17 -4.29 21.89
N ASN A 178 10.31 -3.59 21.94
CA ASN A 178 10.99 -3.22 23.17
C ASN A 178 10.33 -2.03 23.91
N GLY A 179 9.19 -1.52 23.41
CA GLY A 179 8.48 -0.38 23.95
C GLY A 179 9.05 0.98 23.54
N GLU A 180 10.13 1.02 22.76
CA GLU A 180 10.61 2.26 22.17
C GLU A 180 9.63 2.74 21.10
N ALA A 181 9.53 4.05 20.88
CA ALA A 181 8.71 4.63 19.84
C ALA A 181 9.43 5.78 19.15
N THR A 182 9.20 5.93 17.86
CA THR A 182 9.65 7.09 17.10
C THR A 182 8.46 7.83 16.54
N TYR A 183 8.58 9.13 16.38
CA TYR A 183 7.45 10.02 16.13
C TYR A 183 7.75 10.96 14.99
N GLY A 184 6.69 11.56 14.44
CA GLY A 184 6.82 12.58 13.42
C GLY A 184 6.97 12.02 12.00
N TRP A 185 6.77 10.71 11.83
CA TRP A 185 6.74 10.11 10.51
C TRP A 185 5.62 10.72 9.69
N ASP A 186 5.95 11.23 8.54
CA ASP A 186 4.95 11.51 7.53
C ASP A 186 4.70 10.25 6.68
N ARG A 187 3.70 10.33 5.84
CA ARG A 187 3.32 9.22 4.99
C ARG A 187 4.39 8.87 3.97
N ALA A 188 5.08 9.88 3.43
CA ALA A 188 6.14 9.64 2.46
C ALA A 188 7.30 8.85 3.10
N GLY A 189 7.71 9.23 4.31
CA GLY A 189 8.73 8.51 5.06
C GLY A 189 8.32 7.08 5.43
N LEU A 190 7.04 6.86 5.80
CA LEU A 190 6.54 5.51 6.06
C LEU A 190 6.55 4.65 4.79
N VAL A 191 6.04 5.17 3.68
CA VAL A 191 6.06 4.48 2.37
C VAL A 191 7.49 4.17 1.94
N GLU A 192 8.41 5.11 2.15
CA GLU A 192 9.81 4.91 1.80
C GLU A 192 10.48 3.80 2.59
N CYS A 193 10.19 3.69 3.89
CA CYS A 193 10.84 2.72 4.76
C CYS A 193 10.15 1.36 4.81
N PHE A 194 8.83 1.33 4.64
CA PHE A 194 7.99 0.14 4.85
C PHE A 194 7.20 -0.27 3.62
N GLY A 195 7.28 0.49 2.54
CA GLY A 195 6.40 0.35 1.40
C GLY A 195 5.07 1.07 1.58
N PRO A 196 4.18 1.00 0.61
CA PRO A 196 2.89 1.66 0.64
C PRO A 196 2.06 1.23 1.85
N THR A 197 1.61 2.19 2.64
CA THR A 197 0.70 1.95 3.76
C THR A 197 -0.74 1.99 3.28
N GLY A 198 -1.62 1.21 3.89
CA GLY A 198 -3.01 1.08 3.50
C GLY A 198 -3.79 2.38 3.37
N ASP A 199 -3.36 3.44 4.01
CA ASP A 199 -4.03 4.72 3.97
C ASP A 199 -4.05 5.42 2.61
N ALA A 200 -2.94 5.28 1.86
CA ALA A 200 -2.83 5.92 0.57
C ALA A 200 -3.66 5.23 -0.50
N PHE A 201 -4.02 4.00 -0.24
CA PHE A 201 -4.31 3.05 -1.28
C PHE A 201 -5.66 2.35 -1.07
N ARG A 202 -6.51 2.94 -0.25
CA ARG A 202 -7.86 2.43 0.03
C ARG A 202 -8.85 2.63 -1.10
N ASP A 203 -8.40 3.20 -2.19
CA ASP A 203 -9.18 3.17 -3.41
C ASP A 203 -8.98 1.82 -4.09
N GLU A 204 -9.69 0.87 -3.55
CA GLU A 204 -10.51 0.00 -4.34
C GLU A 204 -9.85 -0.87 -5.37
N ASP A 205 -9.96 -2.11 -5.14
CA ASP A 205 -9.66 -3.20 -6.05
C ASP A 205 -8.20 -3.36 -6.45
N PHE A 206 -7.39 -2.30 -6.33
CA PHE A 206 -6.05 -2.32 -6.86
C PHE A 206 -4.96 -2.34 -5.78
N PHE A 207 -5.05 -1.43 -4.83
CA PHE A 207 -4.02 -1.35 -3.78
C PHE A 207 -4.35 -2.20 -2.57
N GLU A 208 -5.62 -2.35 -2.22
CA GLU A 208 -6.02 -3.18 -1.08
C GLU A 208 -5.62 -4.64 -1.25
N ASP A 209 -5.78 -5.17 -2.48
CA ASP A 209 -5.45 -6.57 -2.76
C ASP A 209 -3.95 -6.85 -2.80
N MET A 210 -3.14 -5.84 -3.04
CA MET A 210 -1.79 -6.10 -3.50
C MET A 210 -0.71 -5.51 -2.63
N ILE A 211 -0.93 -4.33 -2.08
CA ILE A 211 0.07 -3.68 -1.25
C ILE A 211 -0.09 -4.10 0.19
N MET A 212 -1.32 -4.18 0.69
CA MET A 212 -1.59 -4.67 2.04
C MET A 212 -1.26 -6.15 2.17
N ASP A 213 -1.58 -6.96 1.16
CA ASP A 213 -1.25 -8.37 1.18
C ASP A 213 0.21 -8.66 0.86
N SER A 214 0.85 -7.87 0.01
CA SER A 214 2.24 -8.10 -0.37
C SER A 214 3.26 -7.42 0.54
N VAL A 215 2.94 -6.27 1.12
CA VAL A 215 3.86 -5.55 2.04
C VAL A 215 3.50 -5.78 3.51
N GLY A 216 2.27 -6.21 3.81
CA GLY A 216 1.81 -6.54 5.15
C GLY A 216 1.83 -5.38 6.14
N PHE A 217 2.02 -4.15 5.65
CA PHE A 217 2.07 -2.99 6.52
C PHE A 217 0.66 -2.53 6.88
N LYS A 218 0.28 -2.76 8.13
CA LYS A 218 -0.99 -2.30 8.69
C LYS A 218 -0.75 -1.28 9.76
N GLU A 219 -1.53 -0.24 9.71
CA GLU A 219 -1.65 0.69 10.80
C GLU A 219 -2.41 0.03 11.95
N ARG A 220 -1.77 -0.12 13.09
CA ARG A 220 -2.36 -0.68 14.32
C ARG A 220 -2.93 0.41 15.24
N SER A 221 -3.29 1.55 14.71
CA SER A 221 -3.96 2.57 15.51
C SER A 221 -5.42 2.20 15.75
N ARG A 222 -5.90 2.40 16.94
CA ARG A 222 -7.29 2.12 17.33
C ARG A 222 -8.28 2.79 16.37
N GLY A 223 -8.94 2.01 15.54
CA GLY A 223 -10.22 2.34 14.94
C GLY A 223 -10.25 3.33 13.79
N GLN A 224 -9.10 3.75 13.22
CA GLN A 224 -9.12 4.71 12.12
C GLN A 224 -8.99 4.09 10.73
N TYR A 225 -8.54 2.82 10.65
CA TYR A 225 -8.37 2.13 9.38
C TYR A 225 -9.07 0.80 9.41
N VAL A 226 -9.95 0.66 8.47
CA VAL A 226 -10.67 -0.57 8.25
C VAL A 226 -9.88 -1.35 7.23
N ASP A 227 -9.38 -2.47 7.68
CA ASP A 227 -8.95 -3.51 6.78
C ASP A 227 -10.22 -4.14 6.19
N TYR A 228 -10.47 -3.86 4.94
CA TYR A 228 -11.65 -4.39 4.23
C TYR A 228 -11.49 -5.86 3.88
N ASP A 229 -10.31 -6.44 4.15
CA ASP A 229 -9.98 -7.79 3.78
C ASP A 229 -10.07 -8.79 4.93
N ASP A 230 -10.37 -9.99 4.55
CA ASP A 230 -10.28 -11.32 5.16
C ASP A 230 -10.40 -11.51 6.70
N ASP A 231 -9.92 -10.60 7.54
CA ASP A 231 -9.96 -10.76 9.00
C ASP A 231 -11.37 -10.95 9.57
N ARG A 232 -12.40 -10.48 8.85
CA ARG A 232 -13.81 -10.66 9.25
C ARG A 232 -14.32 -12.06 8.99
N TYR A 233 -13.77 -12.74 7.99
CA TYR A 233 -14.21 -14.08 7.61
C TYR A 233 -13.61 -15.15 8.49
N HIS A 234 -12.46 -14.90 9.07
CA HIS A 234 -11.77 -15.86 9.94
C HIS A 234 -12.24 -15.78 11.41
N ARG A 235 -12.68 -14.61 11.90
CA ARG A 235 -13.17 -14.46 13.28
C ARG A 235 -14.50 -15.16 13.54
N ASP A 236 -15.44 -15.06 12.60
CA ASP A 236 -16.80 -15.65 12.80
C ASP A 236 -16.80 -17.19 12.80
N SER A 237 -15.73 -17.84 12.31
CA SER A 237 -15.60 -19.30 12.37
C SER A 237 -15.06 -19.80 13.72
N PHE A 238 -14.49 -18.93 14.56
CA PHE A 238 -13.94 -19.31 15.86
C PHE A 238 -14.91 -19.11 17.04
N GLU A 239 -15.84 -18.15 16.97
CA GLU A 239 -16.76 -17.87 18.07
C GLU A 239 -17.92 -18.88 18.18
N ASN A 240 -18.17 -19.71 17.17
CA ASN A 240 -19.23 -20.72 17.19
C ASN A 240 -18.79 -22.14 17.59
N ALA A 241 -17.52 -22.32 17.97
CA ALA A 241 -17.04 -23.56 18.56
C ALA A 241 -17.22 -23.54 20.09
N SER A 242 -18.48 -23.57 20.56
CA SER A 242 -18.77 -23.82 21.96
C SER A 242 -18.31 -25.22 22.35
N ILE A 243 -17.51 -25.25 23.38
CA ILE A 243 -16.92 -26.39 24.04
C ILE A 243 -18.02 -27.41 24.40
N SER A 244 -18.06 -28.50 23.68
CA SER A 244 -18.64 -29.75 24.20
C SER A 244 -17.53 -30.77 24.36
N SER A 245 -17.23 -31.08 25.63
CA SER A 245 -16.25 -32.09 26.03
C SER A 245 -16.73 -33.48 25.58
N VAL A 246 -16.11 -34.04 24.56
CA VAL A 246 -16.23 -35.46 24.25
C VAL A 246 -14.80 -36.05 24.13
N ARG A 247 -14.54 -37.01 25.02
CA ARG A 247 -13.34 -37.81 25.09
C ARG A 247 -12.98 -38.41 23.72
N ALA A 248 -11.79 -38.08 23.24
CA ALA A 248 -11.24 -38.58 22.00
C ALA A 248 -10.95 -40.10 22.09
N LYS A 249 -11.62 -40.88 21.25
CA LYS A 249 -11.15 -42.21 20.83
C LYS A 249 -10.26 -42.04 19.64
N THR A 250 -9.03 -42.52 19.74
CA THR A 250 -8.00 -42.53 18.67
C THR A 250 -8.58 -43.19 17.39
N PRO A 251 -8.57 -42.48 16.23
CA PRO A 251 -9.02 -43.11 15.01
C PRO A 251 -7.90 -43.95 14.38
N LYS A 252 -8.22 -45.18 14.07
CA LYS A 252 -7.38 -46.07 13.25
C LYS A 252 -7.12 -45.38 11.89
N LYS A 253 -5.85 -45.30 11.45
CA LYS A 253 -5.44 -44.85 10.12
C LYS A 253 -6.17 -45.63 9.03
N LYS A 254 -7.18 -45.07 8.41
CA LYS A 254 -7.72 -45.55 7.14
C LYS A 254 -6.77 -45.13 6.04
N LYS A 255 -6.18 -46.10 5.29
CA LYS A 255 -5.53 -45.84 4.01
C LYS A 255 -6.55 -45.14 3.10
N VAL A 256 -6.31 -43.86 2.79
CA VAL A 256 -7.07 -43.15 1.75
C VAL A 256 -6.56 -43.65 0.42
N SER A 257 -7.38 -44.45 -0.28
CA SER A 257 -7.12 -44.79 -1.67
C SER A 257 -7.27 -43.54 -2.53
N SER A 258 -6.21 -43.13 -3.21
CA SER A 258 -6.27 -42.10 -4.24
C SER A 258 -7.30 -42.48 -5.31
N LYS A 259 -8.42 -41.78 -5.36
CA LYS A 259 -9.36 -41.95 -6.46
C LYS A 259 -8.81 -41.34 -7.72
N LYS A 260 -9.08 -41.99 -8.85
CA LYS A 260 -8.62 -41.68 -10.19
C LYS A 260 -8.74 -40.19 -10.55
N VAL A 261 -7.72 -39.70 -11.24
CA VAL A 261 -7.75 -38.41 -11.94
C VAL A 261 -8.90 -38.44 -12.96
N VAL A 262 -9.87 -37.56 -12.81
CA VAL A 262 -10.95 -37.38 -13.78
C VAL A 262 -10.52 -36.25 -14.73
N VAL A 263 -10.26 -36.59 -15.97
CA VAL A 263 -10.04 -35.61 -17.06
C VAL A 263 -11.39 -35.31 -17.68
N GLN A 264 -11.86 -34.06 -17.53
CA GLN A 264 -13.06 -33.63 -18.26
C GLN A 264 -12.70 -33.30 -19.72
N ASP A 265 -13.32 -34.01 -20.63
CA ASP A 265 -12.84 -34.23 -21.99
C ASP A 265 -13.20 -33.16 -23.02
N SER A 266 -14.06 -32.18 -22.74
CA SER A 266 -14.55 -31.32 -23.80
C SER A 266 -13.56 -30.23 -24.27
N GLU A 267 -12.57 -29.79 -23.49
CA GLU A 267 -11.61 -28.79 -23.89
C GLU A 267 -10.19 -28.91 -23.29
N LYS A 268 -9.90 -29.90 -22.51
CA LYS A 268 -8.56 -30.11 -21.86
C LYS A 268 -7.97 -28.87 -21.20
N ALA A 269 -8.80 -28.02 -20.59
CA ALA A 269 -8.35 -26.78 -19.95
C ALA A 269 -7.67 -27.01 -18.62
N TYR A 270 -8.00 -28.11 -17.93
CA TYR A 270 -7.46 -28.48 -16.63
C TYR A 270 -7.67 -29.96 -16.36
N SER A 271 -6.91 -30.48 -15.39
CA SER A 271 -7.18 -31.77 -14.72
C SER A 271 -7.68 -31.54 -13.30
N VAL A 272 -8.47 -32.48 -12.78
CA VAL A 272 -9.03 -32.41 -11.42
C VAL A 272 -8.67 -33.68 -10.64
N THR A 273 -8.20 -33.52 -9.41
CA THR A 273 -8.04 -34.60 -8.42
C THR A 273 -9.03 -34.36 -7.30
N GLU A 274 -9.90 -35.34 -7.02
CA GLU A 274 -10.93 -35.27 -5.98
C GLU A 274 -10.54 -36.03 -4.72
N GLY A 275 -11.31 -35.82 -3.66
CA GLY A 275 -11.21 -36.60 -2.42
C GLY A 275 -10.05 -36.18 -1.50
N LEU A 276 -9.49 -35.02 -1.72
CA LEU A 276 -8.47 -34.46 -0.84
C LEU A 276 -9.13 -33.88 0.44
N ARG A 277 -8.31 -33.62 1.45
CA ARG A 277 -8.77 -33.02 2.70
C ARG A 277 -9.35 -31.64 2.45
N LYS A 278 -10.54 -31.39 2.99
CA LYS A 278 -11.21 -30.09 2.92
C LYS A 278 -10.49 -29.03 3.76
N VAL A 279 -10.60 -27.78 3.34
CA VAL A 279 -10.12 -26.62 4.07
C VAL A 279 -11.27 -25.64 4.27
N HIS A 280 -11.22 -24.81 5.31
CA HIS A 280 -12.25 -23.79 5.50
C HIS A 280 -12.06 -22.66 4.48
N GLY A 281 -13.14 -22.30 3.81
CA GLY A 281 -13.25 -21.13 2.95
C GLY A 281 -13.86 -19.93 3.71
N PRO A 282 -13.77 -18.73 3.15
CA PRO A 282 -14.46 -17.56 3.68
C PRO A 282 -15.98 -17.73 3.57
N THR A 283 -16.73 -16.97 4.36
CA THR A 283 -18.20 -16.96 4.33
C THR A 283 -18.71 -15.70 3.64
N THR A 284 -19.89 -15.77 3.04
CA THR A 284 -20.53 -14.61 2.41
C THR A 284 -20.73 -13.49 3.44
N PRO A 285 -20.29 -12.25 3.14
CA PRO A 285 -20.46 -11.11 4.03
C PRO A 285 -21.91 -10.87 4.40
N LYS A 286 -22.15 -10.58 5.68
CA LYS A 286 -23.48 -10.30 6.19
C LYS A 286 -23.71 -8.81 6.29
N VAL A 287 -24.88 -8.38 5.87
CA VAL A 287 -25.35 -7.00 6.01
C VAL A 287 -25.44 -6.61 7.49
N GLN A 288 -24.93 -5.44 7.84
CA GLN A 288 -24.88 -4.92 9.20
C GLN A 288 -26.05 -3.97 9.46
N PRO A 289 -26.87 -4.20 10.52
CA PRO A 289 -28.08 -3.41 10.75
C PRO A 289 -27.85 -1.90 10.86
N GLU A 290 -26.79 -1.49 11.53
CA GLU A 290 -26.46 -0.07 11.72
C GLU A 290 -26.08 0.61 10.41
N ALA A 291 -25.30 -0.06 9.56
CA ALA A 291 -24.91 0.46 8.26
C ALA A 291 -26.11 0.56 7.31
N VAL A 292 -26.99 -0.43 7.34
CA VAL A 292 -28.23 -0.42 6.54
C VAL A 292 -29.16 0.68 6.97
N GLN A 293 -29.34 0.88 8.28
CA GLN A 293 -30.22 1.94 8.77
C GLN A 293 -29.73 3.32 8.31
N VAL A 294 -28.43 3.58 8.41
CA VAL A 294 -27.84 4.83 7.91
C VAL A 294 -28.02 4.95 6.40
N PHE A 295 -27.84 3.87 5.64
CA PHE A 295 -28.11 3.90 4.21
C PHE A 295 -29.58 4.23 3.90
N GLU A 296 -30.55 3.60 4.58
CA GLU A 296 -31.98 3.86 4.34
C GLU A 296 -32.36 5.31 4.70
N ASP A 297 -31.76 5.91 5.73
CA ASP A 297 -31.98 7.31 6.12
C ASP A 297 -31.54 8.31 5.01
N PHE A 298 -30.55 7.95 4.18
CA PHE A 298 -30.02 8.76 3.09
C PHE A 298 -30.29 8.18 1.69
N LYS A 299 -31.10 7.13 1.58
CA LYS A 299 -31.27 6.33 0.36
C LYS A 299 -31.58 7.14 -0.88
N GLN A 300 -32.53 8.10 -0.81
CA GLN A 300 -32.92 8.88 -1.98
C GLN A 300 -31.75 9.74 -2.48
N GLU A 301 -31.03 10.39 -1.59
CA GLU A 301 -29.87 11.22 -1.97
C GLU A 301 -28.76 10.38 -2.59
N ILE A 302 -28.51 9.19 -2.04
CA ILE A 302 -27.52 8.24 -2.54
C ILE A 302 -27.88 7.77 -3.96
N ILE A 303 -29.19 7.53 -4.22
CA ILE A 303 -29.70 7.20 -5.56
C ILE A 303 -29.53 8.38 -6.53
N ASP A 304 -29.86 9.59 -6.09
CA ASP A 304 -29.73 10.82 -6.89
C ASP A 304 -28.26 11.11 -7.27
N LEU A 305 -27.32 10.59 -6.49
CA LEU A 305 -25.88 10.65 -6.75
C LEU A 305 -25.34 9.50 -7.62
N GLY A 306 -26.21 8.67 -8.17
CA GLY A 306 -25.86 7.64 -9.15
C GLY A 306 -25.70 6.23 -8.57
N TYR A 307 -26.22 5.96 -7.35
CA TYR A 307 -26.31 4.62 -6.87
C TYR A 307 -27.39 3.82 -7.63
N GLU A 308 -27.02 2.67 -8.13
CA GLU A 308 -27.90 1.76 -8.87
C GLU A 308 -28.18 0.50 -8.01
N GLU A 309 -29.37 0.43 -7.43
CA GLU A 309 -29.78 -0.73 -6.63
C GLU A 309 -29.76 -2.00 -7.47
N GLY A 310 -29.12 -3.05 -6.94
CA GLY A 310 -29.06 -4.35 -7.58
C GLY A 310 -28.02 -4.48 -8.71
N LEU A 311 -27.22 -3.45 -9.02
CA LEU A 311 -26.11 -3.55 -9.98
C LEU A 311 -25.01 -4.49 -9.49
N PHE A 312 -24.71 -4.45 -8.20
CA PHE A 312 -23.74 -5.31 -7.54
C PHE A 312 -24.40 -6.25 -6.54
N ALA A 313 -23.74 -7.36 -6.24
CA ALA A 313 -24.09 -8.27 -5.17
C ALA A 313 -22.82 -9.01 -4.72
N TYR A 314 -22.83 -9.49 -3.47
CA TYR A 314 -21.77 -10.38 -3.01
C TYR A 314 -21.87 -11.76 -3.65
N PRO A 315 -20.75 -12.40 -4.03
CA PRO A 315 -20.77 -13.76 -4.52
C PRO A 315 -21.21 -14.74 -3.44
N ASP A 316 -21.78 -15.86 -3.85
CA ASP A 316 -21.95 -17.01 -2.97
C ASP A 316 -20.58 -17.66 -2.75
N MET A 317 -20.10 -17.60 -1.51
CA MET A 317 -18.77 -18.10 -1.11
C MET A 317 -18.74 -19.62 -0.91
N SER A 318 -19.72 -20.35 -1.45
CA SER A 318 -19.78 -21.81 -1.36
C SER A 318 -18.67 -22.48 -2.18
N PRO A 319 -18.22 -23.69 -1.79
CA PRO A 319 -17.25 -24.45 -2.57
C PRO A 319 -17.71 -24.75 -4.01
N VAL A 320 -19.02 -24.80 -4.23
CA VAL A 320 -19.59 -24.96 -5.57
C VAL A 320 -19.33 -23.73 -6.43
N SER A 321 -19.53 -22.55 -5.87
CA SER A 321 -19.25 -21.28 -6.54
C SER A 321 -17.75 -21.10 -6.78
N GLU A 322 -16.87 -21.49 -5.84
CA GLU A 322 -15.43 -21.54 -6.04
C GLU A 322 -15.04 -22.34 -7.28
N ARG A 323 -15.53 -23.59 -7.37
CA ARG A 323 -15.25 -24.46 -8.52
C ARG A 323 -15.76 -23.87 -9.83
N LYS A 324 -17.03 -23.45 -9.88
CA LYS A 324 -17.61 -22.86 -11.09
C LYS A 324 -16.83 -21.67 -11.59
N SER A 325 -16.43 -20.77 -10.68
CA SER A 325 -15.66 -19.60 -11.03
C SER A 325 -14.28 -19.98 -11.56
N LEU A 326 -13.56 -20.86 -10.85
CA LEU A 326 -12.25 -21.33 -11.30
C LEU A 326 -12.33 -21.98 -12.69
N GLU A 327 -13.29 -22.89 -12.89
CA GLU A 327 -13.49 -23.58 -14.18
C GLU A 327 -13.79 -22.61 -15.31
N ALA A 328 -14.67 -21.62 -15.08
CA ALA A 328 -14.99 -20.60 -16.08
C ALA A 328 -13.72 -19.80 -16.47
N HIS A 329 -12.91 -19.41 -15.51
CA HIS A 329 -11.66 -18.69 -15.74
C HIS A 329 -10.61 -19.57 -16.46
N LEU A 330 -10.43 -20.82 -16.06
CA LEU A 330 -9.48 -21.73 -16.70
C LEU A 330 -9.87 -22.04 -18.16
N ARG A 331 -11.18 -22.18 -18.44
CA ARG A 331 -11.67 -22.31 -19.83
C ARG A 331 -11.42 -21.04 -20.65
N LEU A 332 -11.59 -19.85 -20.02
CA LEU A 332 -11.27 -18.58 -20.66
C LEU A 332 -9.77 -18.54 -21.01
N PHE A 333 -8.90 -18.83 -20.07
CA PHE A 333 -7.45 -18.85 -20.29
C PHE A 333 -7.05 -19.83 -21.41
N ASN A 334 -7.58 -21.05 -21.39
CA ASN A 334 -7.31 -22.05 -22.42
C ASN A 334 -7.72 -21.56 -23.82
N ARG A 335 -8.84 -20.82 -23.95
CA ARG A 335 -9.21 -20.16 -25.21
C ARG A 335 -8.23 -19.07 -25.60
N ARG A 336 -7.71 -18.29 -24.64
CA ARG A 336 -6.71 -17.24 -24.92
C ARG A 336 -5.43 -17.85 -25.49
N VAL A 337 -4.91 -18.91 -24.85
CA VAL A 337 -3.73 -19.63 -25.36
C VAL A 337 -3.93 -20.12 -26.78
N ARG A 338 -5.12 -20.67 -27.10
CA ARG A 338 -5.42 -21.16 -28.46
C ARG A 338 -5.61 -20.06 -29.51
N ASN A 339 -5.95 -18.87 -29.07
CA ASN A 339 -6.18 -17.72 -29.95
C ASN A 339 -4.89 -16.95 -30.30
N VAL A 340 -3.74 -17.35 -29.78
CA VAL A 340 -2.46 -16.79 -30.21
C VAL A 340 -2.23 -17.14 -31.68
N VAL A 341 -2.19 -16.15 -32.53
CA VAL A 341 -1.98 -16.33 -33.96
C VAL A 341 -0.51 -16.58 -34.26
N LYS A 342 0.37 -15.81 -33.60
CA LYS A 342 1.80 -15.89 -33.77
C LYS A 342 2.52 -15.61 -32.46
N GLU A 343 3.06 -16.63 -31.84
CA GLU A 343 3.90 -16.47 -30.64
C GLU A 343 5.13 -15.61 -30.94
N PRO A 344 5.59 -14.80 -29.95
CA PRO A 344 6.86 -14.08 -30.07
C PRO A 344 8.04 -15.04 -30.24
N THR A 345 8.94 -14.70 -31.16
CA THR A 345 10.21 -15.43 -31.30
C THR A 345 11.15 -15.13 -30.14
N GLU A 346 12.16 -15.96 -29.92
CA GLU A 346 13.19 -15.71 -28.90
C GLU A 346 13.90 -14.38 -29.11
N GLU A 347 14.14 -14.00 -30.36
CA GLU A 347 14.78 -12.72 -30.71
C GLU A 347 13.88 -11.53 -30.36
N GLU A 348 12.58 -11.61 -30.70
CA GLU A 348 11.61 -10.59 -30.32
C GLU A 348 11.47 -10.46 -28.80
N MET A 349 11.43 -11.59 -28.07
CA MET A 349 11.38 -11.58 -26.60
C MET A 349 12.65 -10.96 -26.01
N LYS A 350 13.82 -11.33 -26.48
CA LYS A 350 15.10 -10.78 -26.03
C LYS A 350 15.19 -9.27 -26.28
N ARG A 351 14.78 -8.84 -27.47
CA ARG A 351 14.71 -7.41 -27.82
C ARG A 351 13.72 -6.67 -26.90
N CYS A 352 12.53 -7.23 -26.71
CA CYS A 352 11.51 -6.69 -25.82
C CYS A 352 12.04 -6.54 -24.37
N CYS A 353 12.65 -7.58 -23.82
CA CYS A 353 13.22 -7.55 -22.48
C CYS A 353 14.29 -6.46 -22.34
N SER A 354 15.16 -6.29 -23.33
CA SER A 354 16.19 -5.26 -23.32
C SER A 354 15.60 -3.84 -23.27
N ILE A 355 14.58 -3.57 -24.09
CA ILE A 355 13.91 -2.26 -24.11
C ILE A 355 13.19 -2.01 -22.78
N VAL A 356 12.41 -2.98 -22.27
CA VAL A 356 11.70 -2.83 -21.00
C VAL A 356 12.68 -2.65 -19.84
N ALA A 357 13.77 -3.41 -19.80
CA ALA A 357 14.80 -3.25 -18.77
C ALA A 357 15.46 -1.87 -18.83
N GLN A 358 15.68 -1.31 -20.02
CA GLN A 358 16.18 0.05 -20.18
C GLN A 358 15.18 1.09 -19.67
N MET A 359 13.90 0.97 -20.00
CA MET A 359 12.83 1.85 -19.48
C MET A 359 12.71 1.78 -17.95
N MET A 360 13.03 0.63 -17.36
CA MET A 360 12.95 0.36 -15.92
C MET A 360 14.29 0.53 -15.20
N GLN A 361 15.38 0.93 -15.88
CA GLN A 361 16.74 1.02 -15.34
C GLN A 361 16.82 1.79 -13.99
N PRO A 362 16.08 2.90 -13.77
CA PRO A 362 16.10 3.55 -12.47
C PRO A 362 15.66 2.69 -11.30
N ALA A 363 14.87 1.62 -11.54
CA ALA A 363 14.46 0.64 -10.56
C ALA A 363 15.39 -0.58 -10.48
N SER A 364 16.61 -0.51 -11.02
CA SER A 364 17.62 -1.53 -10.77
C SER A 364 17.93 -1.64 -9.27
N PHE A 365 18.15 -2.86 -8.80
CA PHE A 365 18.26 -3.12 -7.38
C PHE A 365 19.40 -4.07 -7.02
N LEU A 366 19.88 -3.95 -5.80
CA LEU A 366 20.83 -4.91 -5.22
C LEU A 366 20.04 -5.92 -4.37
N PRO A 367 20.19 -7.23 -4.62
CA PRO A 367 19.65 -8.26 -3.73
C PRO A 367 20.14 -8.10 -2.29
N ALA A 368 19.33 -8.52 -1.33
CA ALA A 368 19.78 -8.65 0.05
C ALA A 368 20.83 -9.77 0.13
N THR A 369 22.01 -9.46 0.66
CA THR A 369 23.15 -10.42 0.63
C THR A 369 22.93 -11.64 1.52
N ASP A 370 21.99 -11.59 2.42
CA ASP A 370 21.60 -12.63 3.36
C ASP A 370 20.24 -13.26 3.04
N TYR A 371 19.65 -12.97 1.86
CA TYR A 371 18.28 -13.36 1.50
C TYR A 371 17.97 -14.86 1.70
N ARG A 372 18.95 -15.74 1.48
CA ARG A 372 18.86 -17.21 1.61
C ARG A 372 19.58 -17.70 2.87
N THR A 373 19.50 -16.96 3.96
CA THR A 373 20.02 -17.34 5.27
C THR A 373 18.92 -17.30 6.31
N GLN A 374 19.13 -17.96 7.45
CA GLN A 374 18.17 -17.90 8.56
C GLN A 374 17.93 -16.46 9.04
N ALA A 375 18.97 -15.63 9.06
CA ALA A 375 18.85 -14.22 9.46
C ALA A 375 18.00 -13.42 8.45
N GLY A 376 18.24 -13.54 7.16
CA GLY A 376 17.48 -12.88 6.13
C GLY A 376 16.00 -13.32 6.09
N VAL A 377 15.75 -14.61 6.29
CA VAL A 377 14.38 -15.15 6.37
C VAL A 377 13.67 -14.64 7.64
N LEU A 378 14.35 -14.56 8.78
CA LEU A 378 13.81 -13.98 10.01
C LEU A 378 13.46 -12.48 9.83
N ASP A 379 14.28 -11.75 9.09
CA ASP A 379 14.00 -10.35 8.76
C ASP A 379 12.69 -10.19 7.96
N ILE A 380 12.39 -11.11 7.05
CA ILE A 380 11.09 -11.13 6.36
C ILE A 380 9.95 -11.50 7.31
N ILE A 381 10.14 -12.51 8.17
CA ILE A 381 9.11 -12.93 9.15
C ILE A 381 8.74 -11.78 10.09
N HIS A 382 9.71 -10.98 10.50
CA HIS A 382 9.50 -9.82 11.39
C HIS A 382 9.01 -8.56 10.64
N SER A 383 9.03 -8.57 9.31
CA SER A 383 8.59 -7.44 8.52
C SER A 383 7.05 -7.40 8.42
N PRO A 384 6.48 -6.24 8.08
CA PRO A 384 5.04 -6.12 7.82
C PRO A 384 4.50 -7.03 6.71
N ILE A 385 5.37 -7.64 5.90
CA ILE A 385 4.98 -8.58 4.85
C ILE A 385 4.28 -9.81 5.43
N VAL A 386 4.70 -10.27 6.61
CA VAL A 386 4.06 -11.39 7.30
C VAL A 386 3.04 -10.88 8.30
N ASP A 387 1.80 -10.67 7.82
CA ASP A 387 0.70 -10.30 8.69
C ASP A 387 0.26 -11.50 9.53
N PRO A 388 0.30 -11.42 10.86
CA PRO A 388 -0.08 -12.51 11.75
C PRO A 388 -1.52 -12.99 11.58
N SER A 389 -2.43 -12.12 11.14
CA SER A 389 -3.86 -12.40 11.03
C SER A 389 -4.24 -13.10 9.73
N LYS A 390 -3.42 -13.02 8.69
CA LYS A 390 -3.71 -13.59 7.38
C LYS A 390 -3.61 -15.12 7.36
N SER A 391 -4.26 -15.69 6.33
CA SER A 391 -4.26 -17.13 6.10
C SER A 391 -2.84 -17.63 5.80
N ALA A 392 -2.42 -18.70 6.47
CA ALA A 392 -1.15 -19.35 6.22
C ALA A 392 -1.12 -20.19 4.93
N GLY A 393 -2.24 -20.32 4.24
CA GLY A 393 -2.35 -21.12 3.03
C GLY A 393 -2.27 -22.61 3.26
N PHE A 394 -2.20 -23.36 2.18
CA PHE A 394 -2.00 -24.82 2.22
C PHE A 394 -0.48 -25.13 2.33
N PRO A 395 0.00 -26.13 3.12
CA PRO A 395 -0.78 -27.17 3.81
C PRO A 395 -1.33 -26.75 5.19
N TYR A 396 -0.86 -25.67 5.76
CA TYR A 396 -1.11 -25.27 7.15
C TYR A 396 -2.61 -25.19 7.50
N CYS A 397 -3.41 -24.58 6.63
CA CYS A 397 -4.86 -24.48 6.87
C CYS A 397 -5.54 -25.85 6.89
N ALA A 398 -5.02 -26.84 6.16
CA ALA A 398 -5.52 -28.21 6.20
C ALA A 398 -5.09 -28.95 7.47
N ASP A 399 -4.01 -28.55 8.12
CA ASP A 399 -3.49 -29.11 9.36
C ASP A 399 -4.06 -28.45 10.63
N GLY A 400 -5.07 -27.60 10.46
CA GLY A 400 -5.74 -26.90 11.57
C GLY A 400 -4.97 -25.67 12.09
N ILE A 401 -4.07 -25.12 11.26
CA ILE A 401 -3.27 -23.93 11.57
C ILE A 401 -3.57 -22.89 10.49
N PRO A 402 -4.74 -22.24 10.52
CA PRO A 402 -5.20 -21.41 9.41
C PRO A 402 -4.50 -20.06 9.28
N THR A 403 -3.85 -19.52 10.33
CA THR A 403 -3.25 -18.18 10.30
C THR A 403 -1.73 -18.19 10.40
N ASN A 404 -1.09 -17.14 9.87
CA ASN A 404 0.36 -16.97 9.96
C ASN A 404 0.85 -16.97 11.42
N LYS A 405 0.12 -16.30 12.32
CA LYS A 405 0.41 -16.31 13.75
C LYS A 405 0.51 -17.72 14.32
N GLN A 406 -0.47 -18.57 14.04
CA GLN A 406 -0.49 -19.94 14.55
C GLN A 406 0.62 -20.80 13.98
N VAL A 407 1.04 -20.55 12.73
CA VAL A 407 2.21 -21.24 12.14
C VAL A 407 3.47 -20.83 12.90
N LEU A 408 3.69 -19.54 13.11
CA LEU A 408 4.86 -19.04 13.85
C LEU A 408 4.87 -19.52 15.32
N GLU A 409 3.71 -19.56 15.97
CA GLU A 409 3.59 -20.11 17.33
C GLU A 409 3.93 -21.61 17.38
N LYS A 410 3.50 -22.38 16.37
CA LYS A 410 3.72 -23.83 16.34
C LYS A 410 5.18 -24.20 16.03
N PHE A 411 5.79 -23.55 15.06
CA PHE A 411 7.17 -23.86 14.64
C PHE A 411 8.22 -23.11 15.48
N GLY A 412 7.85 -22.01 16.11
CA GLY A 412 8.77 -20.97 16.55
C GLY A 412 9.39 -20.24 15.34
N GLU A 413 9.68 -18.96 15.48
CA GLU A 413 10.16 -18.15 14.34
C GLU A 413 11.44 -18.71 13.69
N LYS A 414 12.44 -19.11 14.51
CA LYS A 414 13.68 -19.72 14.02
C LYS A 414 13.43 -21.09 13.37
N GLY A 415 12.54 -21.89 13.97
CA GLY A 415 12.16 -23.19 13.40
C GLY A 415 11.43 -23.02 12.08
N PHE A 416 10.57 -22.00 11.97
CA PHE A 416 9.89 -21.69 10.71
C PHE A 416 10.87 -21.16 9.66
N ALA A 417 11.83 -20.31 10.05
CA ALA A 417 12.88 -19.86 9.12
C ALA A 417 13.71 -21.03 8.57
N THR A 418 14.07 -22.00 9.41
CA THR A 418 14.71 -23.23 8.95
C THR A 418 13.81 -24.01 8.00
N HIS A 419 12.52 -24.16 8.33
CA HIS A 419 11.55 -24.82 7.46
C HIS A 419 11.43 -24.16 6.08
N VAL A 420 11.46 -22.81 6.02
CA VAL A 420 11.47 -22.06 4.74
C VAL A 420 12.71 -22.41 3.92
N LEU A 421 13.88 -22.48 4.56
CA LEU A 421 15.14 -22.83 3.89
C LEU A 421 15.15 -24.29 3.42
N ASP A 422 14.63 -25.23 4.22
CA ASP A 422 14.52 -26.65 3.85
C ASP A 422 13.59 -26.86 2.65
N GLN A 423 12.59 -26.02 2.49
CA GLN A 423 11.62 -26.06 1.36
C GLN A 423 12.00 -25.10 0.21
N TRP A 424 13.19 -24.49 0.26
CA TRP A 424 13.55 -23.42 -0.69
C TRP A 424 13.52 -23.85 -2.14
N ASP A 425 13.99 -25.06 -2.44
CA ASP A 425 14.08 -25.56 -3.80
C ASP A 425 12.84 -26.37 -4.23
N GLU A 426 11.83 -26.50 -3.37
CA GLU A 426 10.55 -27.11 -3.73
C GLU A 426 9.82 -26.25 -4.76
N LEU A 427 9.40 -26.86 -5.86
CA LEU A 427 8.74 -26.15 -6.96
C LEU A 427 7.22 -26.36 -7.00
N GLU A 428 6.71 -27.50 -6.51
CA GLU A 428 5.28 -27.78 -6.56
C GLU A 428 4.53 -27.02 -5.46
N VAL A 429 3.54 -26.24 -5.83
CA VAL A 429 2.75 -25.44 -4.90
C VAL A 429 1.26 -25.70 -5.10
N GLN A 430 0.55 -25.94 -4.00
CA GLN A 430 -0.91 -25.94 -3.97
C GLN A 430 -1.39 -24.62 -3.36
N LEU A 431 -2.08 -23.83 -4.17
CA LEU A 431 -2.65 -22.55 -3.76
C LEU A 431 -4.04 -22.77 -3.16
N LYS A 432 -4.30 -22.22 -1.97
CA LYS A 432 -5.65 -22.18 -1.43
C LYS A 432 -6.50 -21.25 -2.25
N LEU A 433 -7.52 -21.78 -2.93
CA LEU A 433 -8.46 -20.98 -3.68
C LEU A 433 -9.58 -20.47 -2.79
N PHE A 434 -10.02 -19.23 -3.03
CA PHE A 434 -11.26 -18.70 -2.48
C PHE A 434 -11.78 -17.56 -3.38
N LEU A 435 -13.06 -17.25 -3.26
CA LEU A 435 -13.66 -16.12 -3.96
C LEU A 435 -13.41 -14.83 -3.18
N LYS A 436 -13.21 -13.72 -3.88
CA LYS A 436 -13.08 -12.41 -3.24
C LYS A 436 -14.41 -11.95 -2.67
N GLY A 437 -14.45 -11.66 -1.38
CA GLY A 437 -15.65 -11.24 -0.65
C GLY A 437 -16.03 -9.77 -0.88
N GLU A 438 -16.12 -9.33 -2.12
CA GLU A 438 -16.43 -7.95 -2.51
C GLU A 438 -17.69 -7.83 -3.35
N PRO A 439 -18.36 -6.65 -3.39
CA PRO A 439 -19.48 -6.42 -4.28
C PRO A 439 -19.06 -6.61 -5.73
N THR A 440 -19.66 -7.58 -6.40
CA THR A 440 -19.36 -7.96 -7.78
C THR A 440 -20.55 -7.63 -8.69
N LYS A 441 -20.29 -7.12 -9.89
CA LYS A 441 -21.37 -6.84 -10.86
C LYS A 441 -22.21 -8.09 -11.09
N ARG A 442 -23.53 -7.99 -11.01
CA ARG A 442 -24.44 -9.14 -11.24
C ARG A 442 -24.21 -9.82 -12.59
N SER A 443 -23.82 -9.07 -13.62
CA SER A 443 -23.48 -9.64 -14.91
C SER A 443 -22.29 -10.62 -14.88
N LYS A 444 -21.33 -10.43 -13.97
CA LYS A 444 -20.22 -11.37 -13.73
C LYS A 444 -20.70 -12.58 -12.91
N LEU A 445 -21.55 -12.35 -11.91
CA LEU A 445 -22.12 -13.45 -11.09
C LEU A 445 -22.98 -14.42 -11.91
N VAL A 446 -23.80 -13.90 -12.83
CA VAL A 446 -24.61 -14.71 -13.76
C VAL A 446 -23.74 -15.57 -14.68
N LYS A 447 -22.53 -15.11 -14.96
CA LYS A 447 -21.55 -15.86 -15.79
C LYS A 447 -20.69 -16.83 -14.95
N ASP A 448 -20.97 -17.00 -13.65
CA ASP A 448 -20.13 -17.74 -12.70
C ASP A 448 -18.66 -17.24 -12.70
N MET A 449 -18.45 -15.94 -12.80
CA MET A 449 -17.09 -15.33 -12.89
C MET A 449 -16.85 -14.24 -11.82
N PRO A 450 -17.17 -14.45 -10.52
CA PRO A 450 -16.61 -13.61 -9.48
C PRO A 450 -15.08 -13.78 -9.41
N ARG A 451 -14.39 -12.79 -8.87
CA ARG A 451 -12.92 -12.84 -8.74
C ARG A 451 -12.48 -14.01 -7.87
N VAL A 452 -11.40 -14.66 -8.30
CA VAL A 452 -10.75 -15.77 -7.61
C VAL A 452 -9.43 -15.31 -7.04
N ILE A 453 -9.20 -15.61 -5.78
CA ILE A 453 -7.92 -15.35 -5.10
C ILE A 453 -7.20 -16.69 -4.90
N ALA A 454 -5.89 -16.68 -5.14
CA ALA A 454 -5.02 -17.84 -5.03
C ALA A 454 -4.01 -17.61 -3.89
N GLY A 455 -4.38 -18.01 -2.67
CA GLY A 455 -3.56 -17.82 -1.47
C GLY A 455 -2.34 -18.75 -1.47
N PHE A 456 -1.15 -18.15 -1.42
CA PHE A 456 0.11 -18.86 -1.32
C PHE A 456 0.36 -19.40 0.09
N PRO A 457 1.07 -20.52 0.25
CA PRO A 457 1.52 -20.96 1.57
C PRO A 457 2.55 -19.98 2.15
N LEU A 458 2.52 -19.79 3.47
CA LEU A 458 3.37 -18.81 4.16
C LEU A 458 4.87 -18.99 3.85
N HIS A 459 5.38 -20.23 3.82
CA HIS A 459 6.80 -20.48 3.51
C HIS A 459 7.18 -20.02 2.09
N VAL A 460 6.28 -20.15 1.10
CA VAL A 460 6.50 -19.65 -0.25
C VAL A 460 6.43 -18.12 -0.29
N THR A 461 5.47 -17.54 0.42
CA THR A 461 5.37 -16.07 0.53
C THR A 461 6.63 -15.45 1.14
N VAL A 462 7.15 -16.05 2.21
CA VAL A 462 8.40 -15.60 2.87
C VAL A 462 9.60 -15.77 1.94
N LYS A 463 9.74 -16.91 1.26
CA LYS A 463 10.77 -17.14 0.24
C LYS A 463 10.72 -16.08 -0.85
N HIS A 464 9.55 -15.87 -1.46
CA HIS A 464 9.40 -14.88 -2.55
C HIS A 464 9.66 -13.45 -2.05
N ALA A 465 9.26 -13.12 -0.82
CA ALA A 465 9.56 -11.83 -0.24
C ALA A 465 11.07 -11.64 -0.01
N ALA A 466 11.79 -12.67 0.42
CA ALA A 466 13.24 -12.60 0.57
C ALA A 466 13.96 -12.34 -0.78
N ILE A 467 13.45 -12.94 -1.86
CA ILE A 467 13.99 -12.74 -3.21
C ILE A 467 13.63 -11.35 -3.77
N PHE A 468 12.36 -10.92 -3.69
CA PHE A 468 11.82 -9.81 -4.48
C PHE A 468 11.59 -8.51 -3.71
N ARG A 469 11.69 -8.49 -2.37
CA ARG A 469 11.52 -7.24 -1.59
C ARG A 469 12.41 -6.10 -2.08
N PRO A 470 13.70 -6.33 -2.45
CA PRO A 470 14.53 -5.25 -2.99
C PRO A 470 13.99 -4.61 -4.28
N LEU A 471 13.43 -5.41 -5.19
CA LEU A 471 12.75 -4.88 -6.39
C LEU A 471 11.51 -4.06 -6.02
N MET A 472 10.68 -4.55 -5.09
CA MET A 472 9.50 -3.79 -4.63
C MET A 472 9.89 -2.43 -4.04
N GLN A 473 10.96 -2.39 -3.25
CA GLN A 473 11.51 -1.16 -2.69
C GLN A 473 12.02 -0.21 -3.79
N ALA A 474 12.73 -0.73 -4.78
CA ALA A 474 13.22 0.06 -5.90
C ALA A 474 12.06 0.65 -6.75
N LEU A 475 11.02 -0.14 -7.04
CA LEU A 475 9.82 0.33 -7.73
C LEU A 475 9.10 1.43 -6.93
N THR A 476 9.04 1.28 -5.61
CA THR A 476 8.46 2.29 -4.73
C THR A 476 9.27 3.59 -4.73
N ALA A 477 10.59 3.48 -4.60
CA ALA A 477 11.48 4.64 -4.53
C ALA A 477 11.58 5.41 -5.86
N HIS A 478 11.54 4.69 -6.99
CA HIS A 478 11.78 5.25 -8.32
C HIS A 478 10.52 5.33 -9.20
N TRP A 479 9.32 5.36 -8.59
CA TRP A 479 8.06 5.36 -9.34
C TRP A 479 7.90 6.58 -10.27
N LYS A 480 8.52 7.73 -9.95
CA LYS A 480 8.50 8.90 -10.83
C LYS A 480 9.42 8.75 -12.05
N GLN A 481 10.53 8.04 -11.89
CA GLN A 481 11.55 7.88 -12.92
C GLN A 481 11.29 6.71 -13.87
N THR A 482 10.38 5.81 -13.51
CA THR A 482 10.00 4.64 -14.32
C THR A 482 8.57 4.78 -14.86
N PRO A 483 8.22 4.06 -15.95
CA PRO A 483 6.83 3.97 -16.40
C PRO A 483 5.89 3.33 -15.38
N VAL A 484 6.40 2.48 -14.50
CA VAL A 484 5.61 1.80 -13.46
C VAL A 484 5.30 2.76 -12.31
N LYS A 485 4.02 3.10 -12.13
CA LYS A 485 3.55 4.08 -11.15
C LYS A 485 3.15 3.42 -9.83
N PHE A 486 4.03 2.60 -9.27
CA PHE A 486 3.78 1.75 -8.11
C PHE A 486 3.36 2.52 -6.84
N SER A 487 3.84 3.73 -6.63
CA SER A 487 3.49 4.57 -5.47
C SER A 487 2.51 5.69 -5.81
N PHE A 488 1.86 5.63 -6.97
CA PHE A 488 0.89 6.65 -7.34
C PHE A 488 -0.35 6.59 -6.45
N ALA A 489 -0.80 7.74 -5.98
CA ALA A 489 -2.08 7.91 -5.31
C ALA A 489 -2.68 9.26 -5.73
N PRO A 490 -3.90 9.29 -6.26
CA PRO A 490 -4.48 10.51 -6.83
C PRO A 490 -4.68 11.62 -5.78
N GLY A 491 -4.87 11.25 -4.52
CA GLY A 491 -5.02 12.20 -3.40
C GLY A 491 -3.72 12.77 -2.85
N ASN A 492 -2.55 12.35 -3.32
CA ASN A 492 -1.27 12.85 -2.83
C ASN A 492 -0.80 14.07 -3.64
N PRO A 493 -0.19 15.05 -2.97
CA PRO A 493 0.35 16.25 -3.63
C PRO A 493 1.33 15.91 -4.75
N GLY A 494 1.14 16.53 -5.93
CA GLY A 494 2.05 16.42 -7.06
C GLY A 494 2.03 15.08 -7.81
N HIS A 495 1.17 14.13 -7.44
CA HIS A 495 1.14 12.82 -8.12
C HIS A 495 0.45 12.89 -9.49
N ILE A 496 -0.71 13.55 -9.59
CA ILE A 496 -1.40 13.71 -10.88
C ILE A 496 -0.62 14.67 -11.78
N GLU A 497 -0.07 15.75 -11.21
CA GLU A 497 0.80 16.70 -11.92
C GLU A 497 2.02 16.00 -12.54
N HIS A 498 2.57 15.03 -11.81
CA HIS A 498 3.66 14.20 -12.33
C HIS A 498 3.19 13.36 -13.53
N LEU A 499 2.03 12.69 -13.46
CA LEU A 499 1.50 11.97 -14.63
C LEU A 499 1.27 12.91 -15.82
N ALA A 500 0.71 14.10 -15.57
CA ALA A 500 0.48 15.10 -16.60
C ALA A 500 1.79 15.68 -17.17
N SER A 501 2.91 15.56 -16.46
CA SER A 501 4.23 15.91 -17.01
C SER A 501 4.83 14.82 -17.90
N VAL A 502 4.36 13.58 -17.75
CA VAL A 502 4.78 12.42 -18.56
C VAL A 502 3.90 12.29 -19.80
N LEU A 503 2.58 12.47 -19.64
CA LEU A 503 1.58 12.36 -20.70
C LEU A 503 1.02 13.75 -21.01
N ASP A 504 1.71 14.48 -21.89
CA ASP A 504 1.31 15.80 -22.35
C ASP A 504 0.65 15.70 -23.74
N GLY A 505 -0.67 15.83 -23.78
CA GLY A 505 -1.44 15.73 -25.01
C GLY A 505 -2.48 14.61 -24.99
N LYS A 506 -2.79 14.06 -26.18
CA LYS A 506 -3.75 12.96 -26.32
C LYS A 506 -3.26 11.70 -25.64
N VAL A 507 -4.18 10.97 -25.05
CA VAL A 507 -3.89 9.75 -24.28
C VAL A 507 -4.75 8.60 -24.81
N TRP A 508 -4.16 7.42 -24.89
CA TRP A 508 -4.86 6.16 -25.02
C TRP A 508 -4.99 5.50 -23.66
N GLU A 509 -6.22 5.26 -23.26
CA GLU A 509 -6.59 4.48 -22.08
C GLU A 509 -6.89 3.04 -22.55
N SER A 510 -6.13 2.05 -22.08
CA SER A 510 -6.29 0.68 -22.51
C SER A 510 -6.81 -0.22 -21.39
N ASP A 511 -7.90 -0.96 -21.66
CA ASP A 511 -8.47 -1.98 -20.79
C ASP A 511 -8.26 -3.39 -21.37
N LYS A 512 -7.80 -4.31 -20.55
CA LYS A 512 -7.58 -5.72 -20.87
C LYS A 512 -8.45 -6.60 -19.99
N SER A 513 -9.68 -6.78 -20.37
CA SER A 513 -10.69 -7.52 -19.61
C SER A 513 -10.16 -8.86 -19.08
N THR A 514 -10.29 -9.07 -17.75
CA THR A 514 -9.87 -10.32 -17.07
C THR A 514 -8.36 -10.56 -17.25
N TRP A 515 -7.56 -9.55 -16.96
CA TRP A 515 -6.13 -9.52 -17.25
C TRP A 515 -5.34 -10.71 -16.69
N ASP A 516 -5.56 -11.14 -15.44
CA ASP A 516 -4.85 -12.28 -14.85
C ASP A 516 -4.92 -13.55 -15.72
N TYR A 517 -6.04 -13.73 -16.45
CA TYR A 517 -6.26 -14.84 -17.37
C TYR A 517 -5.95 -14.49 -18.85
N ASN A 518 -5.25 -13.39 -19.07
CA ASN A 518 -4.55 -13.05 -20.31
C ASN A 518 -3.04 -13.14 -20.15
N PHE A 519 -2.55 -13.46 -18.95
CA PHE A 519 -1.13 -13.54 -18.63
C PHE A 519 -0.53 -14.84 -19.20
N LEU A 520 -0.16 -14.78 -20.47
CA LEU A 520 0.41 -15.90 -21.24
C LEU A 520 1.85 -16.20 -20.81
N MET A 521 2.34 -17.38 -21.08
CA MET A 521 3.67 -17.81 -20.63
C MET A 521 4.81 -16.97 -21.21
N TRP A 522 4.69 -16.51 -22.46
CA TRP A 522 5.70 -15.63 -23.06
C TRP A 522 5.83 -14.29 -22.27
N ILE A 523 4.72 -13.76 -21.74
CA ILE A 523 4.73 -12.56 -20.87
C ILE A 523 5.46 -12.88 -19.58
N ALA A 524 5.14 -14.01 -18.93
CA ALA A 524 5.81 -14.44 -17.70
C ALA A 524 7.31 -14.60 -17.91
N THR A 525 7.74 -15.17 -19.05
CA THR A 525 9.13 -15.32 -19.44
C THR A 525 9.82 -13.97 -19.57
N CYS A 526 9.23 -13.03 -20.30
CA CYS A 526 9.79 -11.67 -20.42
C CYS A 526 9.86 -10.95 -19.06
N CYS A 527 8.81 -11.02 -18.24
CA CYS A 527 8.81 -10.42 -16.91
C CYS A 527 9.90 -10.98 -16.00
N ARG A 528 10.14 -12.30 -16.04
CA ARG A 528 11.25 -12.96 -15.36
C ARG A 528 12.59 -12.41 -15.83
N ASP A 529 12.81 -12.36 -17.13
CA ASP A 529 14.08 -11.95 -17.71
C ASP A 529 14.36 -10.45 -17.45
N VAL A 530 13.35 -9.59 -17.57
CA VAL A 530 13.44 -8.18 -17.13
C VAL A 530 13.80 -8.07 -15.65
N THR A 531 13.17 -8.87 -14.79
CA THR A 531 13.49 -8.89 -13.35
C THR A 531 14.95 -9.26 -13.10
N LYS A 532 15.48 -10.26 -13.84
CA LYS A 532 16.89 -10.66 -13.77
C LYS A 532 17.83 -9.56 -14.29
N MET A 533 17.46 -8.87 -15.36
CA MET A 533 18.25 -7.76 -15.92
C MET A 533 18.32 -6.53 -14.99
N LEU A 534 17.30 -6.30 -14.17
CA LEU A 534 17.27 -5.22 -13.18
C LEU A 534 18.04 -5.57 -11.89
N ALA A 535 18.28 -6.85 -11.63
CA ALA A 535 19.05 -7.29 -10.48
C ALA A 535 20.56 -7.03 -10.71
N LEU A 536 21.16 -6.21 -9.85
CA LEU A 536 22.58 -5.90 -9.91
C LEU A 536 23.35 -6.85 -9.00
N LYS A 537 24.55 -7.29 -9.43
CA LYS A 537 25.42 -8.11 -8.61
C LYS A 537 25.94 -7.31 -7.41
N PRO A 538 25.67 -7.72 -6.16
CA PRO A 538 26.28 -7.10 -5.00
C PRO A 538 27.82 -7.22 -5.06
N PRO A 539 28.56 -6.16 -4.71
CA PRO A 539 30.04 -6.19 -4.74
C PRO A 539 30.66 -7.29 -3.86
N SER A 540 29.96 -7.68 -2.80
CA SER A 540 30.41 -8.73 -1.87
C SER A 540 30.18 -10.16 -2.37
N TRP A 541 29.43 -10.35 -3.47
CA TRP A 541 29.10 -11.68 -3.97
C TRP A 541 30.11 -12.19 -5.00
N SER A 542 30.38 -13.50 -4.93
CA SER A 542 31.02 -14.21 -6.04
C SER A 542 30.07 -14.32 -7.23
N GLU A 543 30.58 -14.76 -8.38
CA GLU A 543 29.73 -14.99 -9.56
C GLU A 543 28.75 -16.14 -9.30
N GLU A 544 29.16 -17.18 -8.60
CA GLU A 544 28.31 -18.33 -8.25
C GLU A 544 27.13 -17.90 -7.35
N GLN A 545 27.36 -17.03 -6.37
CA GLN A 545 26.30 -16.50 -5.50
C GLN A 545 25.29 -15.67 -6.30
N TYR A 546 25.78 -14.86 -7.24
CA TYR A 546 24.90 -14.10 -8.10
C TYR A 546 24.09 -14.98 -9.05
N GLN A 547 24.72 -15.98 -9.67
CA GLN A 547 24.03 -16.96 -10.52
C GLN A 547 23.01 -17.79 -9.73
N GLN A 548 23.30 -18.11 -8.47
CA GLN A 548 22.33 -18.76 -7.59
C GLN A 548 21.10 -17.87 -7.35
N TYR A 549 21.29 -16.57 -7.11
CA TYR A 549 20.18 -15.63 -6.97
C TYR A 549 19.34 -15.55 -8.24
N LEU A 550 19.97 -15.47 -9.41
CA LEU A 550 19.24 -15.46 -10.69
C LEU A 550 18.47 -16.79 -10.90
N SER A 551 19.03 -17.93 -10.48
CA SER A 551 18.37 -19.22 -10.49
C SER A 551 17.19 -19.27 -9.52
N ASP A 552 17.27 -18.60 -8.36
CA ASP A 552 16.17 -18.52 -7.41
C ASP A 552 15.00 -17.67 -7.95
N ILE A 553 15.29 -16.63 -8.75
CA ILE A 553 14.26 -15.90 -9.53
C ILE A 553 13.59 -16.85 -10.53
N ASP A 554 14.36 -17.63 -11.29
CA ASP A 554 13.80 -18.61 -12.23
C ASP A 554 12.90 -19.63 -11.51
N GLY A 555 13.36 -20.14 -10.37
CA GLY A 555 12.61 -21.08 -9.52
C GLY A 555 11.29 -20.49 -9.02
N ALA A 556 11.31 -19.22 -8.57
CA ALA A 556 10.10 -18.53 -8.11
C ALA A 556 9.09 -18.33 -9.24
N PHE A 557 9.51 -17.89 -10.43
CA PHE A 557 8.64 -17.77 -11.58
C PHE A 557 8.08 -19.13 -12.04
N LYS A 558 8.90 -20.17 -12.07
CA LYS A 558 8.44 -21.53 -12.37
C LYS A 558 7.41 -22.00 -11.35
N GLN A 559 7.64 -21.75 -10.09
CA GLN A 559 6.73 -22.09 -8.99
C GLN A 559 5.38 -21.39 -9.15
N VAL A 560 5.34 -20.12 -9.63
CA VAL A 560 4.11 -19.36 -9.83
C VAL A 560 3.41 -19.73 -11.12
N PHE A 561 4.11 -19.81 -12.25
CA PHE A 561 3.46 -19.86 -13.56
C PHE A 561 3.37 -21.27 -14.17
N GLU A 562 4.19 -22.23 -13.71
CA GLU A 562 4.24 -23.56 -14.34
C GLU A 562 3.75 -24.68 -13.42
N THR A 563 4.12 -24.68 -12.14
CA THR A 563 3.91 -25.83 -11.26
C THR A 563 2.77 -25.70 -10.26
N THR A 564 2.08 -24.56 -10.25
CA THR A 564 0.96 -24.33 -9.33
C THR A 564 -0.28 -25.16 -9.66
N ALA A 565 -0.97 -25.59 -8.58
CA ALA A 565 -2.29 -26.17 -8.63
C ALA A 565 -3.24 -25.44 -7.66
N TYR A 566 -4.51 -25.33 -8.02
CA TYR A 566 -5.52 -24.62 -7.22
C TYR A 566 -6.31 -25.63 -6.37
N ARG A 567 -6.32 -25.42 -5.07
CA ARG A 567 -7.06 -26.26 -4.12
C ARG A 567 -8.30 -25.53 -3.61
N THR A 568 -9.47 -26.05 -3.96
CA THR A 568 -10.75 -25.54 -3.47
C THR A 568 -11.04 -26.01 -2.04
N SER A 569 -11.93 -25.30 -1.36
CA SER A 569 -12.24 -25.56 0.06
C SER A 569 -12.86 -26.93 0.30
N ASP A 570 -13.52 -27.53 -0.69
CA ASP A 570 -14.11 -28.89 -0.60
C ASP A 570 -13.15 -30.02 -0.99
N GLY A 571 -11.87 -29.72 -1.24
CA GLY A 571 -10.83 -30.71 -1.45
C GLY A 571 -10.67 -31.17 -2.90
N HIS A 572 -11.02 -30.35 -3.88
CA HIS A 572 -10.65 -30.57 -5.27
C HIS A 572 -9.33 -29.86 -5.58
N LEU A 573 -8.47 -30.48 -6.37
CA LEU A 573 -7.22 -29.90 -6.83
C LEU A 573 -7.25 -29.78 -8.35
N TYR A 574 -7.17 -28.54 -8.84
CA TYR A 574 -7.18 -28.21 -10.27
C TYR A 574 -5.76 -27.87 -10.73
N LYS A 575 -5.29 -28.54 -11.76
CA LYS A 575 -4.05 -28.20 -12.48
C LYS A 575 -4.42 -27.66 -13.87
N PRO A 576 -4.07 -26.40 -14.22
CA PRO A 576 -4.21 -25.88 -15.58
C PRO A 576 -3.46 -26.73 -16.58
N THR A 577 -3.98 -26.86 -17.80
CA THR A 577 -3.30 -27.61 -18.88
C THR A 577 -2.12 -26.81 -19.46
N HIS A 578 -2.25 -25.48 -19.49
CA HIS A 578 -1.21 -24.59 -20.00
C HIS A 578 -0.58 -23.76 -18.87
N PRO A 579 0.73 -23.48 -18.92
CA PRO A 579 1.42 -22.60 -18.01
C PRO A 579 1.02 -21.14 -18.27
N GLY A 580 1.21 -20.28 -17.27
CA GLY A 580 0.83 -18.88 -17.29
C GLY A 580 -0.18 -18.56 -16.19
N ILE A 581 -1.09 -17.65 -16.42
CA ILE A 581 -2.06 -17.08 -15.48
C ILE A 581 -1.35 -16.34 -14.33
N MET A 582 -1.64 -15.06 -14.15
CA MET A 582 -1.23 -14.33 -12.97
C MET A 582 -2.05 -14.83 -11.75
N LYS A 583 -1.37 -15.05 -10.64
CA LYS A 583 -2.00 -15.49 -9.39
C LYS A 583 -2.28 -14.28 -8.54
N SER A 584 -3.55 -13.84 -8.50
CA SER A 584 -4.01 -12.86 -7.52
C SER A 584 -3.75 -13.42 -6.11
N GLY A 585 -2.94 -12.73 -5.32
CA GLY A 585 -2.42 -13.19 -4.02
C GLY A 585 -0.93 -13.58 -4.01
N TRP A 586 -0.22 -13.51 -5.16
CA TRP A 586 1.22 -13.58 -5.18
C TRP A 586 1.84 -12.26 -4.69
N PHE A 587 2.91 -12.33 -3.89
CA PHE A 587 3.61 -11.16 -3.36
C PHE A 587 3.96 -10.12 -4.44
N MET A 588 4.27 -10.57 -5.66
CA MET A 588 4.68 -9.71 -6.77
C MET A 588 3.57 -9.37 -7.77
N THR A 589 2.30 -9.66 -7.47
CA THR A 589 1.20 -9.51 -8.44
C THR A 589 1.18 -8.13 -9.11
N ILE A 590 1.19 -7.06 -8.32
CA ILE A 590 1.13 -5.70 -8.88
C ILE A 590 2.38 -5.32 -9.68
N ALA A 591 3.55 -5.62 -9.13
CA ALA A 591 4.81 -5.30 -9.78
C ALA A 591 4.91 -6.01 -11.12
N GLN A 592 4.60 -7.31 -11.14
CA GLN A 592 4.69 -8.11 -12.37
C GLN A 592 3.56 -7.82 -13.34
N ASN A 593 2.36 -7.47 -12.87
CA ASN A 593 1.30 -6.97 -13.76
C ASN A 593 1.73 -5.66 -14.44
N SER A 594 2.34 -4.74 -13.69
CA SER A 594 2.83 -3.47 -14.27
C SER A 594 3.96 -3.67 -15.28
N ILE A 595 4.94 -4.52 -14.97
CA ILE A 595 6.02 -4.86 -15.92
C ILE A 595 5.43 -5.57 -17.16
N ALA A 596 4.45 -6.44 -16.96
CA ALA A 596 3.78 -7.13 -18.06
C ALA A 596 3.04 -6.20 -19.02
N GLN A 597 2.48 -5.10 -18.52
CA GLN A 597 1.86 -4.09 -19.41
C GLN A 597 2.91 -3.44 -20.31
N LEU A 598 4.12 -3.15 -19.77
CA LEU A 598 5.24 -2.66 -20.58
C LEU A 598 5.70 -3.70 -21.61
N VAL A 599 5.82 -4.96 -21.19
CA VAL A 599 6.16 -6.08 -22.07
C VAL A 599 5.16 -6.18 -23.24
N VAL A 600 3.85 -6.12 -22.95
CA VAL A 600 2.82 -6.16 -24.01
C VAL A 600 2.91 -4.93 -24.92
N HIS A 601 3.08 -3.73 -24.38
CA HIS A 601 3.22 -2.51 -25.17
C HIS A 601 4.44 -2.59 -26.10
N VAL A 602 5.61 -2.87 -25.57
CA VAL A 602 6.86 -2.95 -26.33
C VAL A 602 6.78 -4.05 -27.39
N MET A 603 6.29 -5.25 -27.05
CA MET A 603 6.13 -6.33 -28.00
C MET A 603 5.17 -5.97 -29.13
N THR A 604 4.07 -5.28 -28.81
CA THR A 604 3.12 -4.79 -29.83
C THR A 604 3.79 -3.78 -30.77
N CYS A 605 4.58 -2.86 -30.24
CA CYS A 605 5.33 -1.90 -31.06
C CYS A 605 6.41 -2.57 -31.92
N ILE A 606 7.11 -3.61 -31.42
CA ILE A 606 8.04 -4.43 -32.20
C ILE A 606 7.31 -5.07 -33.38
N ARG A 607 6.12 -5.62 -33.19
CA ARG A 607 5.27 -6.21 -34.25
C ARG A 607 4.79 -5.20 -35.30
N LEU A 608 4.65 -3.95 -34.89
CA LEU A 608 4.32 -2.84 -35.80
C LEU A 608 5.56 -2.30 -36.54
N GLY A 609 6.77 -2.82 -36.24
CA GLY A 609 7.99 -2.48 -36.95
C GLY A 609 8.73 -1.26 -36.43
N TYR A 610 8.41 -0.76 -35.24
CA TYR A 610 9.11 0.36 -34.61
C TYR A 610 10.54 -0.03 -34.17
N SER A 611 11.45 0.92 -34.28
CA SER A 611 12.81 0.81 -33.76
C SER A 611 12.82 0.95 -32.22
N ASP A 612 13.93 0.59 -31.60
CA ASP A 612 14.08 0.69 -30.15
C ASP A 612 13.97 2.13 -29.65
N ASP A 613 14.56 3.08 -30.41
CA ASP A 613 14.50 4.51 -30.08
C ASP A 613 13.08 5.07 -30.20
N GLU A 614 12.31 4.68 -31.24
CA GLU A 614 10.91 5.09 -31.38
C GLU A 614 10.06 4.55 -30.24
N ILE A 615 10.25 3.28 -29.83
CA ILE A 615 9.52 2.68 -28.71
C ILE A 615 9.87 3.40 -27.40
N ALA A 616 11.14 3.68 -27.15
CA ALA A 616 11.61 4.34 -25.94
C ALA A 616 11.09 5.79 -25.80
N GLN A 617 10.72 6.43 -26.90
CA GLN A 617 10.16 7.79 -26.92
C GLN A 617 8.66 7.83 -26.64
N LEU A 618 7.92 6.71 -26.78
CA LEU A 618 6.50 6.66 -26.51
C LEU A 618 6.23 6.69 -25.00
N ALA A 619 5.61 7.75 -24.53
CA ALA A 619 5.27 7.89 -23.12
C ALA A 619 4.15 6.91 -22.72
N ILE A 620 4.38 6.20 -21.62
CA ILE A 620 3.43 5.24 -21.05
C ILE A 620 3.52 5.27 -19.54
N VAL A 621 2.38 5.19 -18.86
CA VAL A 621 2.26 5.02 -17.42
C VAL A 621 1.40 3.80 -17.12
N VAL A 622 1.90 2.94 -16.25
CA VAL A 622 1.27 1.67 -15.92
C VAL A 622 1.16 1.49 -14.41
N GLY A 623 0.05 0.92 -13.98
CA GLY A 623 -0.17 0.57 -12.58
C GLY A 623 -1.05 -0.68 -12.50
N GLY A 624 -0.46 -1.87 -12.27
CA GLY A 624 -1.17 -3.14 -12.40
C GLY A 624 -1.68 -3.39 -13.81
N ASP A 625 -2.98 -3.46 -13.98
CA ASP A 625 -3.64 -3.59 -15.29
C ASP A 625 -4.07 -2.25 -15.89
N ASP A 626 -4.06 -1.15 -15.13
CA ASP A 626 -4.36 0.19 -15.64
C ASP A 626 -3.20 0.75 -16.49
N VAL A 627 -3.50 1.21 -17.68
CA VAL A 627 -2.53 1.76 -18.62
C VAL A 627 -3.07 3.03 -19.26
N ASN A 628 -2.30 4.10 -19.15
CA ASN A 628 -2.44 5.29 -19.98
C ASN A 628 -1.15 5.52 -20.77
N GLN A 629 -1.27 5.77 -22.06
CA GLN A 629 -0.12 5.92 -22.94
C GLN A 629 -0.35 6.99 -24.02
N GLU A 630 0.74 7.48 -24.55
CA GLU A 630 0.72 8.31 -25.76
C GLU A 630 0.19 7.52 -26.96
N PRO A 631 -0.55 8.16 -27.90
CA PRO A 631 -0.99 7.52 -29.11
C PRO A 631 0.18 6.99 -29.96
N VAL A 632 0.11 5.71 -30.32
CA VAL A 632 1.09 5.11 -31.22
C VAL A 632 0.78 5.55 -32.66
N PRO A 633 1.78 6.02 -33.46
CA PRO A 633 1.55 6.56 -34.80
C PRO A 633 0.83 5.64 -35.78
N ALA A 634 0.94 4.31 -35.63
CA ALA A 634 0.21 3.33 -36.46
C ALA A 634 -1.32 3.37 -36.28
N GLY A 635 -1.80 4.03 -35.21
CA GLY A 635 -3.24 4.13 -34.91
C GLY A 635 -3.77 2.96 -34.08
N VAL A 636 -4.98 3.17 -33.51
CA VAL A 636 -5.61 2.23 -32.57
C VAL A 636 -5.85 0.86 -33.19
N ASP A 637 -6.42 0.83 -34.43
CA ASP A 637 -6.81 -0.43 -35.04
C ASP A 637 -5.60 -1.33 -35.31
N ALA A 638 -4.50 -0.76 -35.80
CA ALA A 638 -3.27 -1.50 -36.06
C ALA A 638 -2.66 -2.02 -34.75
N TYR A 639 -2.66 -1.18 -33.71
CA TYR A 639 -2.13 -1.55 -32.39
C TYR A 639 -2.95 -2.68 -31.74
N VAL A 640 -4.27 -2.57 -31.75
CA VAL A 640 -5.19 -3.61 -31.22
C VAL A 640 -5.07 -4.91 -32.02
N ALA A 641 -4.94 -4.82 -33.34
CA ALA A 641 -4.75 -6.01 -34.18
C ALA A 641 -3.43 -6.72 -33.84
N ALA A 642 -2.31 -5.99 -33.76
CA ALA A 642 -1.01 -6.55 -33.39
C ALA A 642 -1.01 -7.19 -32.01
N ALA A 643 -1.64 -6.57 -31.02
CA ALA A 643 -1.81 -7.14 -29.69
C ALA A 643 -2.70 -8.39 -29.70
N SER A 644 -3.77 -8.38 -30.49
CA SER A 644 -4.67 -9.53 -30.63
C SER A 644 -3.96 -10.74 -31.23
N ASP A 645 -3.06 -10.54 -32.20
CA ASP A 645 -2.23 -11.60 -32.77
C ASP A 645 -1.29 -12.26 -31.75
N LEU A 646 -0.89 -11.49 -30.74
CA LEU A 646 -0.12 -11.96 -29.58
C LEU A 646 -0.98 -12.67 -28.52
N GLY A 647 -2.30 -12.77 -28.75
CA GLY A 647 -3.26 -13.35 -27.85
C GLY A 647 -3.78 -12.39 -26.74
N ILE A 648 -3.55 -11.09 -26.88
CA ILE A 648 -3.92 -10.08 -25.89
C ILE A 648 -5.04 -9.17 -26.46
N PRO A 649 -6.30 -9.56 -26.31
CA PRO A 649 -7.41 -8.69 -26.70
C PRO A 649 -7.51 -7.52 -25.71
N MET A 650 -7.62 -6.32 -26.26
CA MET A 650 -7.77 -5.09 -25.49
C MET A 650 -8.76 -4.13 -26.16
N GLU A 651 -9.29 -3.24 -25.36
CA GLU A 651 -10.07 -2.10 -25.80
C GLU A 651 -9.27 -0.82 -25.52
N ILE A 652 -9.25 0.10 -26.47
CA ILE A 652 -8.56 1.39 -26.33
C ILE A 652 -9.58 2.51 -26.47
N GLN A 653 -9.61 3.39 -25.47
CA GLN A 653 -10.36 4.62 -25.51
C GLN A 653 -9.39 5.78 -25.76
N GLN A 654 -9.67 6.57 -26.79
CA GLN A 654 -8.88 7.75 -27.09
C GLN A 654 -9.42 8.93 -26.29
N ARG A 655 -8.51 9.65 -25.61
CA ARG A 655 -8.81 10.81 -24.79
C ARG A 655 -8.03 12.02 -25.27
N GLU A 656 -8.63 13.20 -25.16
CA GLU A 656 -7.98 14.46 -25.59
C GLU A 656 -6.80 14.84 -24.67
N SER A 657 -6.81 14.39 -23.41
CA SER A 657 -5.70 14.57 -22.46
C SER A 657 -5.84 13.60 -21.29
N LEU A 658 -4.81 13.53 -20.43
CA LEU A 658 -4.86 12.80 -19.17
C LEU A 658 -6.07 13.21 -18.31
N PHE A 659 -6.47 14.49 -18.31
CA PHE A 659 -7.60 15.00 -17.53
C PHE A 659 -8.99 14.64 -18.11
N HIS A 660 -9.02 13.79 -19.10
CA HIS A 660 -10.24 13.17 -19.65
C HIS A 660 -10.18 11.64 -19.58
N SER A 661 -9.15 11.09 -18.91
CA SER A 661 -8.93 9.65 -18.82
C SER A 661 -9.33 9.10 -17.46
N GLU A 662 -9.47 7.77 -17.41
CA GLU A 662 -9.54 7.01 -16.17
C GLU A 662 -8.14 6.50 -15.80
N TYR A 663 -7.79 6.57 -14.51
CA TYR A 663 -6.61 5.95 -13.97
C TYR A 663 -6.84 5.58 -12.50
N PHE A 664 -6.52 4.36 -12.10
CA PHE A 664 -6.80 3.83 -10.76
C PHE A 664 -8.28 4.01 -10.35
N SER A 665 -9.19 3.52 -11.20
CA SER A 665 -10.64 3.58 -10.98
C SER A 665 -11.21 4.99 -10.69
N SER A 666 -10.48 6.03 -11.07
CA SER A 666 -10.88 7.43 -10.90
C SER A 666 -10.80 8.20 -12.22
N ASP A 667 -11.85 8.95 -12.53
CA ASP A 667 -11.78 9.92 -13.62
C ASP A 667 -10.87 11.07 -13.18
N LEU A 668 -9.83 11.32 -13.97
CA LEU A 668 -8.97 12.48 -13.79
C LEU A 668 -9.57 13.68 -14.52
N ARG A 669 -9.65 14.82 -13.84
CA ARG A 669 -10.24 16.06 -14.34
C ARG A 669 -9.43 17.28 -13.91
N GLY A 670 -9.92 18.46 -14.29
CA GLY A 670 -9.27 19.73 -13.93
C GLY A 670 -8.16 20.10 -14.89
N THR A 671 -7.09 20.68 -14.37
CA THR A 671 -5.90 21.08 -15.13
C THR A 671 -4.63 20.61 -14.43
N ARG A 672 -3.48 20.80 -15.06
CA ARG A 672 -2.19 20.44 -14.46
C ARG A 672 -1.93 21.19 -13.15
N GLU A 673 -2.39 22.45 -13.03
CA GLU A 673 -2.23 23.27 -11.83
C GLU A 673 -3.28 22.95 -10.75
N LYS A 674 -4.45 22.44 -11.17
CA LYS A 674 -5.54 22.01 -10.30
C LYS A 674 -6.10 20.66 -10.75
N PRO A 675 -5.35 19.57 -10.55
CA PRO A 675 -5.81 18.25 -10.92
C PRO A 675 -6.86 17.74 -9.92
N GLU A 676 -7.93 17.21 -10.43
CA GLU A 676 -9.03 16.63 -9.67
C GLU A 676 -9.18 15.16 -10.03
N PHE A 677 -9.70 14.37 -9.10
CA PHE A 677 -10.05 12.97 -9.33
C PHE A 677 -11.42 12.64 -8.76
N TYR A 678 -12.17 11.79 -9.44
CA TYR A 678 -13.54 11.40 -9.11
C TYR A 678 -13.67 9.88 -9.18
N PRO A 679 -13.75 9.17 -8.04
CA PRO A 679 -13.92 7.71 -8.01
C PRO A 679 -15.19 7.28 -8.77
N LYS A 680 -15.07 6.25 -9.61
CA LYS A 680 -16.17 5.81 -10.51
C LYS A 680 -17.15 4.83 -9.85
N ARG A 681 -16.78 4.22 -8.73
CA ARG A 681 -17.46 3.02 -8.22
C ARG A 681 -18.43 3.32 -7.08
N TRP A 682 -19.19 4.45 -7.16
CA TRP A 682 -20.11 4.88 -6.10
C TRP A 682 -21.04 3.77 -5.61
N THR A 683 -21.71 3.04 -6.53
CA THR A 683 -22.61 1.94 -6.17
C THR A 683 -21.88 0.83 -5.41
N LYS A 684 -20.67 0.47 -5.85
CA LYS A 684 -19.86 -0.56 -5.20
C LYS A 684 -19.48 -0.16 -3.78
N HIS A 685 -19.06 1.10 -3.59
CA HIS A 685 -18.69 1.64 -2.28
C HIS A 685 -19.86 1.62 -1.31
N ILE A 686 -21.04 2.04 -1.75
CA ILE A 686 -22.24 1.99 -0.92
C ILE A 686 -22.61 0.55 -0.56
N GLU A 687 -22.54 -0.40 -1.51
CA GLU A 687 -22.77 -1.81 -1.21
C GLU A 687 -21.77 -2.36 -0.19
N HIS A 688 -20.52 -1.92 -0.29
CA HIS A 688 -19.48 -2.32 0.67
C HIS A 688 -19.74 -1.75 2.07
N ILE A 689 -20.12 -0.48 2.20
CA ILE A 689 -20.47 0.15 3.48
C ILE A 689 -21.53 -0.66 4.22
N LYS A 690 -22.51 -1.24 3.52
CA LYS A 690 -23.63 -1.99 4.13
C LYS A 690 -23.19 -3.25 4.92
N VAL A 691 -22.03 -3.81 4.65
CA VAL A 691 -21.51 -5.02 5.31
C VAL A 691 -20.45 -4.72 6.36
N ILE A 692 -20.03 -3.47 6.50
CA ILE A 692 -18.99 -3.07 7.45
C ILE A 692 -19.54 -3.09 8.87
N LYS A 693 -18.86 -3.78 9.77
CA LYS A 693 -19.19 -3.81 11.19
C LYS A 693 -19.08 -2.41 11.82
N ARG A 694 -19.91 -2.17 12.84
CA ARG A 694 -20.00 -0.87 13.53
C ARG A 694 -18.65 -0.32 13.97
N GLU A 695 -17.79 -1.18 14.55
CA GLU A 695 -16.46 -0.78 15.03
C GLU A 695 -15.53 -0.24 13.94
N HIS A 696 -15.81 -0.57 12.68
CA HIS A 696 -15.03 -0.16 11.52
C HIS A 696 -15.72 0.86 10.60
N LEU A 697 -17.03 1.00 10.76
CA LEU A 697 -17.86 1.80 9.86
C LEU A 697 -17.46 3.28 9.82
N GLY A 698 -17.05 3.84 10.96
CA GLY A 698 -16.57 5.23 11.03
C GLY A 698 -15.31 5.47 10.21
N GLY A 699 -14.32 4.58 10.34
CA GLY A 699 -13.09 4.64 9.55
C GLY A 699 -13.35 4.50 8.04
N ALA A 700 -14.28 3.61 7.68
CA ALA A 700 -14.69 3.43 6.28
C ALA A 700 -15.30 4.69 5.68
N LEU A 701 -16.23 5.33 6.37
CA LEU A 701 -16.85 6.56 5.91
C LEU A 701 -15.79 7.69 5.74
N ILE A 702 -14.86 7.82 6.69
CA ILE A 702 -13.76 8.80 6.59
C ILE A 702 -12.87 8.49 5.37
N SER A 703 -12.56 7.22 5.15
CA SER A 703 -11.76 6.80 3.99
C SER A 703 -12.46 7.18 2.68
N HIS A 704 -13.76 6.87 2.56
CA HIS A 704 -14.53 7.26 1.39
C HIS A 704 -14.64 8.79 1.24
N MET A 705 -14.80 9.55 2.33
CA MET A 705 -14.78 11.00 2.28
C MET A 705 -13.47 11.54 1.70
N ARG A 706 -12.31 10.93 2.08
CA ARG A 706 -11.01 11.29 1.51
C ARG A 706 -10.97 11.05 0.00
N ASN A 707 -11.57 9.97 -0.47
CA ASN A 707 -11.64 9.65 -1.89
C ASN A 707 -12.59 10.56 -2.67
N TYR A 708 -13.72 10.92 -2.09
CA TYR A 708 -14.71 11.81 -2.73
C TYR A 708 -14.48 13.30 -2.46
N ARG A 709 -13.25 13.72 -2.06
CA ARG A 709 -12.96 15.14 -1.72
C ARG A 709 -13.29 16.14 -2.81
N HIS A 710 -13.21 15.75 -4.08
CA HIS A 710 -13.57 16.59 -5.23
C HIS A 710 -15.07 16.50 -5.58
N ASP A 711 -15.76 15.44 -5.20
CA ASP A 711 -17.21 15.31 -5.38
C ASP A 711 -17.95 15.83 -4.14
N VAL A 712 -18.25 17.14 -4.16
CA VAL A 712 -18.84 17.85 -3.01
C VAL A 712 -20.09 17.15 -2.50
N LYS A 713 -20.97 16.69 -3.42
CA LYS A 713 -22.26 16.11 -3.05
C LYS A 713 -22.08 14.74 -2.38
N LYS A 714 -21.22 13.88 -2.92
CA LYS A 714 -20.94 12.58 -2.31
C LYS A 714 -20.19 12.73 -1.00
N PHE A 715 -19.24 13.65 -0.92
CA PHE A 715 -18.56 13.98 0.33
C PHE A 715 -19.55 14.41 1.41
N ASP A 716 -20.48 15.33 1.08
CA ASP A 716 -21.47 15.85 2.01
C ASP A 716 -22.40 14.75 2.56
N VAL A 717 -22.89 13.88 1.68
CA VAL A 717 -23.74 12.73 2.11
C VAL A 717 -22.96 11.81 3.06
N LEU A 718 -21.72 11.44 2.75
CA LEU A 718 -20.88 10.61 3.62
C LEU A 718 -20.61 11.31 4.97
N SER A 719 -20.38 12.61 4.96
CA SER A 719 -20.19 13.41 6.18
C SER A 719 -21.44 13.39 7.06
N ARG A 720 -22.62 13.58 6.48
CA ARG A 720 -23.91 13.53 7.22
C ARG A 720 -24.23 12.12 7.72
N MET A 721 -23.91 11.09 6.97
CA MET A 721 -23.98 9.69 7.45
C MET A 721 -23.12 9.48 8.69
N TYR A 722 -21.89 10.03 8.68
CA TYR A 722 -21.00 9.95 9.85
C TYR A 722 -21.57 10.72 11.05
N HIS A 723 -22.12 11.92 10.84
CA HIS A 723 -22.78 12.72 11.90
C HIS A 723 -23.93 11.97 12.52
N ALA A 724 -24.83 11.39 11.73
CA ALA A 724 -25.95 10.62 12.22
C ALA A 724 -25.51 9.42 13.08
N LEU A 725 -24.40 8.76 12.72
CA LEU A 725 -23.81 7.71 13.53
C LEU A 725 -23.14 8.26 14.80
N SER A 726 -22.50 9.44 14.73
CA SER A 726 -21.87 10.08 15.88
C SER A 726 -22.89 10.48 16.96
N GLU A 727 -24.02 10.98 16.57
CA GLU A 727 -25.13 11.31 17.50
C GLU A 727 -25.66 10.04 18.18
N LYS A 728 -25.80 8.96 17.42
CA LYS A 728 -26.37 7.70 17.91
C LYS A 728 -25.36 6.86 18.71
N PHE A 729 -24.08 6.91 18.36
CA PHE A 729 -22.99 6.11 18.92
C PHE A 729 -21.71 6.94 19.14
N PRO A 730 -21.71 7.95 20.02
CA PRO A 730 -20.59 8.91 20.13
C PRO A 730 -19.25 8.27 20.51
N ASN A 731 -19.26 7.14 21.22
CA ASN A 731 -18.03 6.43 21.58
C ASN A 731 -17.41 5.66 20.41
N SER A 732 -18.24 5.24 19.43
CA SER A 732 -17.77 4.49 18.25
C SER A 732 -17.46 5.43 17.07
N PHE A 733 -18.09 6.60 17.01
CA PHE A 733 -17.94 7.60 15.95
C PHE A 733 -17.66 8.99 16.55
N PRO A 734 -16.47 9.20 17.13
CA PRO A 734 -16.17 10.47 17.76
C PRO A 734 -16.05 11.60 16.71
N ILE A 735 -16.80 12.68 16.92
CA ILE A 735 -16.93 13.78 15.96
C ILE A 735 -15.60 14.46 15.63
N ASN A 736 -14.62 14.40 16.54
CA ASN A 736 -13.30 14.96 16.32
C ASN A 736 -12.43 14.17 15.32
N GLN A 737 -12.90 13.02 14.87
CA GLN A 737 -12.27 12.24 13.80
C GLN A 737 -12.81 12.62 12.40
N LEU A 738 -13.93 13.33 12.35
CA LEU A 738 -14.50 13.76 11.09
C LEU A 738 -13.55 14.72 10.37
N VAL A 739 -13.23 14.39 9.12
CA VAL A 739 -12.33 15.20 8.29
C VAL A 739 -13.08 16.33 7.58
N SER A 740 -12.47 17.51 7.54
CA SER A 740 -12.99 18.63 6.76
C SER A 740 -12.57 18.49 5.30
N ARG A 741 -13.50 18.69 4.36
CA ARG A 741 -13.20 18.73 2.92
C ARG A 741 -12.15 19.79 2.58
N GLN A 742 -12.25 20.96 3.18
CA GLN A 742 -11.29 22.06 2.99
C GLN A 742 -9.88 21.63 3.40
N LEU A 743 -9.75 20.92 4.52
CA LEU A 743 -8.47 20.41 4.97
C LEU A 743 -7.90 19.39 3.97
N LEU A 744 -8.72 18.49 3.44
CA LEU A 744 -8.27 17.49 2.44
C LEU A 744 -7.82 18.15 1.13
N ILE A 745 -8.49 19.23 0.72
CA ILE A 745 -8.10 20.03 -0.45
C ILE A 745 -6.78 20.76 -0.18
N ALA A 746 -6.63 21.34 1.03
CA ALA A 746 -5.38 21.97 1.43
C ALA A 746 -4.20 20.97 1.52
N GLU A 747 -4.45 19.76 1.98
CA GLU A 747 -3.44 18.69 1.98
C GLU A 747 -2.93 18.36 0.56
N GLN A 748 -3.80 18.43 -0.45
CA GLN A 748 -3.46 18.12 -1.83
C GLN A 748 -2.77 19.27 -2.58
N TYR A 749 -3.24 20.51 -2.41
CA TYR A 749 -2.78 21.66 -3.20
C TYR A 749 -1.94 22.68 -2.40
N GLY A 750 -1.80 22.49 -1.09
CA GLY A 750 -1.21 23.45 -0.17
C GLY A 750 -2.26 24.33 0.54
N TYR A 751 -1.89 24.84 1.71
CA TYR A 751 -2.81 25.58 2.58
C TYR A 751 -3.31 26.90 1.99
N GLU A 752 -2.58 27.52 1.08
CA GLU A 752 -3.01 28.72 0.37
C GLU A 752 -4.27 28.49 -0.47
N SER A 753 -4.49 27.26 -0.93
CA SER A 753 -5.69 26.88 -1.68
C SER A 753 -6.97 26.86 -0.84
N MET A 754 -6.88 26.82 0.49
CA MET A 754 -8.07 26.91 1.37
C MET A 754 -8.85 28.20 1.15
N TYR A 755 -8.17 29.28 0.82
CA TYR A 755 -8.77 30.60 0.62
C TYR A 755 -9.29 30.82 -0.80
N SER A 756 -8.80 30.06 -1.78
CA SER A 756 -9.22 30.17 -3.18
C SER A 756 -10.51 29.42 -3.52
N PHE A 757 -10.98 28.53 -2.66
CA PHE A 757 -12.23 27.77 -2.83
C PHE A 757 -13.41 28.35 -2.04
N GLY A 758 -13.27 29.58 -1.55
CA GLY A 758 -14.13 30.20 -0.52
C GLY A 758 -15.44 30.79 -1.00
N ASP A 759 -15.94 30.62 -2.22
CA ASP A 759 -17.12 31.33 -2.70
C ASP A 759 -18.36 30.48 -3.06
N HIS A 760 -18.41 29.23 -2.65
CA HIS A 760 -19.66 28.47 -2.79
C HIS A 760 -20.08 27.86 -1.44
N GLY A 761 -20.78 28.69 -0.70
CA GLY A 761 -21.82 28.42 0.30
C GLY A 761 -21.63 27.22 1.24
N PHE A 762 -21.67 27.51 2.52
CA PHE A 762 -21.99 26.59 3.59
C PHE A 762 -23.24 25.76 3.30
#